data_795ec1a0e6f16cc5e5feda25b9e00b06
#
_entry.id   795ec1a0e6f16cc5e5feda25b9e00b06
#
_cell.length_a   1.000
_cell.length_b   1.000
_cell.length_c   1.000
_cell.angle_alpha   90.00
_cell.angle_beta   90.00
_cell.angle_gamma   90.00
#
_symmetry.space_group_name_H-M   'P 1'
#
loop_
_entity.id
_entity.type
_entity.pdbx_description
1 polymer ?
#
loop_
_entity_poly.entity_id
_entity_poly.type
_entity_poly.pdbx_seq_one_letter_code
_entity_poly.pdbx_strand_id
1 'polypeptide(L)'
;SIGYFDQNGNVQNFNYKRYNIRSNVDTKINDFLSFEMNLAGRLEVRNQPGFSANPDDWNNIPQQAVRALPYVPEYYEIDGVTYPVSTRTNSSYVNPDAAATQTGNSNTRNTYLQTNAALRYDVPFVKGLCFKAMGSYDMMFQNARRIATPYYTAVLTLPVAGTTDLSYIRSADARGTTKSLTESAYYNYAITTNLSANYEGEFGKHSIKALALMETREVKSHTIGATGYGLDFLSLAELSKVTNKTGDGSEKIPSISGASSHTRAAGFVGRVNYAYAQKYLLELSCRYDGSYVFLNKSGNRWVALPGVSLGWNMHKEDWFDASWINELKLRASAGKTATQNGLNATYYMDLFTVAGNSLVLGGVNQGMVYASTIGNPNLTWAKVDSYDVGVDFNAWNGLLGIEFDVFYKYEYDILSSVTGSYSPSRGGYYYSYGNENKRDYRGFDFTITHNNYIGDLNYGAKLMFSYAYRRWLYYAGDSPNAPEYQKLTGKEVGSLYGYIADGLFQSESEIRHSAVMSDKAVVPGYIKYVDRNGDGQITYAQDMGYVAASAYPRVQYSLNLYANWKGFDIDMLWQGATGRTVSLTGEYSYAATGSYGIMDNTFLTKPFYHGGNSPLYLLENSWTPDNKSGEFPRPSITTVSSNNAFSSTFWYRDGSYLRLKTLQLGYTIPTKISKFMGMSSFRVYLQGSNLLTFSGLNKYHIDPEQPGVNNGYYPQQKVYQLGVKITF
;
A
#
# COMPACT_ATOMS: atom_id res chain seq x y z
N SER A 1 -13.38 -27.21 -4.28
CA SER A 1 -12.16 -27.21 -3.45
C SER A 1 -12.44 -26.70 -2.06
N ILE A 2 -11.74 -27.23 -1.06
CA ILE A 2 -11.78 -26.80 0.33
C ILE A 2 -10.36 -26.48 0.75
N GLY A 3 -10.16 -25.42 1.52
CA GLY A 3 -8.86 -25.00 2.03
C GLY A 3 -8.95 -24.55 3.48
N TYR A 4 -7.93 -24.87 4.25
CA TYR A 4 -7.71 -24.40 5.62
C TYR A 4 -6.31 -23.82 5.74
N PHE A 5 -6.19 -22.72 6.46
CA PHE A 5 -4.95 -22.03 6.75
C PHE A 5 -4.95 -21.57 8.20
N ASP A 6 -3.86 -21.79 8.92
CA ASP A 6 -3.64 -21.33 10.30
C ASP A 6 -2.23 -20.77 10.43
N GLN A 7 -2.10 -19.56 10.96
CA GLN A 7 -0.83 -18.87 11.10
C GLN A 7 -0.77 -18.14 12.44
N ASN A 8 0.29 -18.39 13.19
CA ASN A 8 0.66 -17.58 14.35
C ASN A 8 1.64 -16.49 13.93
N GLY A 9 1.52 -15.33 14.54
CA GLY A 9 2.48 -14.25 14.38
C GLY A 9 3.77 -14.49 15.17
N ASN A 10 4.80 -13.67 14.92
CA ASN A 10 6.04 -13.66 15.71
C ASN A 10 5.86 -12.99 17.08
N VAL A 11 4.77 -12.26 17.27
CA VAL A 11 4.36 -11.65 18.54
C VAL A 11 3.23 -12.48 19.11
N GLN A 12 3.23 -12.68 20.42
CA GLN A 12 2.19 -13.44 21.12
C GLN A 12 0.79 -12.88 20.87
N ASN A 13 -0.22 -13.76 20.90
CA ASN A 13 -1.63 -13.44 20.70
C ASN A 13 -2.00 -12.89 19.31
N PHE A 14 -1.10 -12.98 18.33
CA PHE A 14 -1.43 -12.77 16.94
C PHE A 14 -1.67 -14.11 16.25
N ASN A 15 -2.89 -14.33 15.78
CA ASN A 15 -3.26 -15.54 15.04
C ASN A 15 -4.23 -15.21 13.92
N TYR A 16 -4.06 -15.88 12.79
CA TYR A 16 -4.94 -15.76 11.63
C TYR A 16 -5.34 -17.14 11.13
N LYS A 17 -6.64 -17.37 11.01
CA LYS A 17 -7.23 -18.60 10.44
C LYS A 17 -8.09 -18.25 9.24
N ARG A 18 -8.01 -19.09 8.21
CA ARG A 18 -8.82 -18.93 7.02
C ARG A 18 -9.38 -20.27 6.55
N TYR A 19 -10.68 -20.28 6.28
CA TYR A 19 -11.40 -21.39 5.70
C TYR A 19 -11.93 -20.96 4.35
N ASN A 20 -11.74 -21.78 3.32
CA ASN A 20 -12.22 -21.49 1.97
C ASN A 20 -12.98 -22.67 1.43
N ILE A 21 -14.07 -22.39 0.73
CA ILE A 21 -14.78 -23.35 -0.09
C ILE A 21 -15.03 -22.75 -1.48
N ARG A 22 -14.86 -23.54 -2.51
CA ARG A 22 -15.20 -23.13 -3.88
C ARG A 22 -15.87 -24.30 -4.61
N SER A 23 -16.98 -24.00 -5.29
CA SER A 23 -17.71 -24.91 -6.16
C SER A 23 -18.00 -24.21 -7.48
N ASN A 24 -17.72 -24.87 -8.58
CA ASN A 24 -18.11 -24.43 -9.92
C ASN A 24 -18.96 -25.53 -10.52
N VAL A 25 -20.06 -25.16 -11.12
CA VAL A 25 -21.02 -26.07 -11.77
C VAL A 25 -21.32 -25.51 -13.15
N ASP A 26 -21.00 -26.30 -14.17
CA ASP A 26 -21.34 -26.01 -15.56
C ASP A 26 -22.25 -27.13 -16.06
N THR A 27 -23.45 -26.77 -16.51
CA THR A 27 -24.47 -27.74 -16.90
C THR A 27 -25.08 -27.35 -18.23
N LYS A 28 -25.15 -28.30 -19.15
CA LYS A 28 -25.97 -28.17 -20.36
C LYS A 28 -27.43 -28.61 -20.02
N ILE A 29 -28.35 -27.69 -20.13
CA ILE A 29 -29.81 -27.97 -19.93
C ILE A 29 -30.34 -28.64 -21.18
N ASN A 30 -29.94 -28.13 -22.36
CA ASN A 30 -30.21 -28.76 -23.66
C ASN A 30 -29.12 -28.28 -24.66
N ASP A 31 -29.25 -28.60 -25.94
CA ASP A 31 -28.29 -28.27 -27.00
C ASP A 31 -28.06 -26.75 -27.18
N PHE A 32 -28.99 -25.92 -26.74
CA PHE A 32 -28.97 -24.47 -26.94
C PHE A 32 -28.82 -23.69 -25.64
N LEU A 33 -29.05 -24.33 -24.49
CA LEU A 33 -29.11 -23.64 -23.21
C LEU A 33 -28.16 -24.28 -22.22
N SER A 34 -27.23 -23.47 -21.70
CA SER A 34 -26.32 -23.86 -20.64
C SER A 34 -26.39 -22.94 -19.44
N PHE A 35 -26.15 -23.50 -18.28
CA PHE A 35 -26.11 -22.80 -17.00
C PHE A 35 -24.74 -22.95 -16.35
N GLU A 36 -24.16 -21.85 -15.92
CA GLU A 36 -22.88 -21.78 -15.20
C GLU A 36 -23.15 -21.19 -13.82
N MET A 37 -22.61 -21.78 -12.77
CA MET A 37 -22.68 -21.23 -11.41
C MET A 37 -21.34 -21.40 -10.72
N ASN A 38 -20.79 -20.30 -10.18
CA ASN A 38 -19.59 -20.30 -9.35
C ASN A 38 -19.94 -19.78 -7.97
N LEU A 39 -19.58 -20.54 -6.95
CA LEU A 39 -19.75 -20.21 -5.55
C LEU A 39 -18.39 -20.25 -4.86
N ALA A 40 -18.01 -19.16 -4.19
CA ALA A 40 -16.85 -19.13 -3.33
C ALA A 40 -17.21 -18.54 -1.97
N GLY A 41 -16.92 -19.30 -0.92
CA GLY A 41 -17.06 -18.89 0.48
C GLY A 41 -15.69 -18.79 1.15
N ARG A 42 -15.50 -17.77 1.98
CA ARG A 42 -14.29 -17.60 2.78
C ARG A 42 -14.64 -17.04 4.15
N LEU A 43 -14.16 -17.70 5.20
CA LEU A 43 -14.19 -17.20 6.56
C LEU A 43 -12.76 -16.93 7.02
N GLU A 44 -12.52 -15.73 7.48
CA GLU A 44 -11.25 -15.31 8.08
C GLU A 44 -11.50 -14.96 9.55
N VAL A 45 -10.65 -15.48 10.43
CA VAL A 45 -10.68 -15.16 11.85
C VAL A 45 -9.30 -14.65 12.24
N ARG A 46 -9.23 -13.40 12.68
CA ARG A 46 -8.02 -12.77 13.16
C ARG A 46 -8.15 -12.46 14.65
N ASN A 47 -7.20 -12.97 15.43
CA ASN A 47 -7.03 -12.62 16.82
C ASN A 47 -5.77 -11.77 16.98
N GLN A 48 -5.85 -10.75 17.83
CA GLN A 48 -4.74 -9.89 18.18
C GLN A 48 -4.96 -9.31 19.58
N PRO A 49 -3.91 -8.75 20.23
CA PRO A 49 -4.05 -8.07 21.51
C PRO A 49 -5.13 -6.98 21.45
N GLY A 50 -5.78 -6.73 22.58
CA GLY A 50 -6.83 -5.72 22.70
C GLY A 50 -6.31 -4.27 22.76
N PHE A 51 -5.01 -4.09 22.62
CA PHE A 51 -4.29 -2.86 22.81
C PHE A 51 -4.95 -1.65 22.12
N SER A 52 -5.15 -0.64 22.93
CA SER A 52 -5.40 0.78 22.71
C SER A 52 -6.56 1.26 21.80
N ALA A 53 -6.88 2.52 21.97
CA ALA A 53 -7.91 3.26 21.23
C ALA A 53 -7.51 3.57 19.76
N ASN A 54 -6.24 3.40 19.41
CA ASN A 54 -5.75 3.65 18.05
C ASN A 54 -5.60 2.32 17.30
N PRO A 55 -6.23 2.14 16.13
CA PRO A 55 -6.14 0.91 15.37
C PRO A 55 -4.71 0.53 14.93
N ASP A 56 -3.78 1.47 14.96
CA ASP A 56 -2.37 1.25 14.59
C ASP A 56 -1.45 0.93 15.78
N ASP A 57 -1.97 0.81 17.00
CA ASP A 57 -1.15 0.60 18.20
C ASP A 57 -0.42 -0.74 18.24
N TRP A 58 -0.90 -1.77 17.54
CA TRP A 58 -0.16 -3.02 17.38
C TRP A 58 1.18 -2.81 16.64
N ASN A 59 1.29 -1.79 15.80
CA ASN A 59 2.53 -1.39 15.14
C ASN A 59 3.57 -0.86 16.16
N ASN A 60 3.11 -0.38 17.32
CA ASN A 60 3.99 0.12 18.36
C ASN A 60 4.78 -0.99 19.08
N ILE A 61 4.28 -2.23 19.09
CA ILE A 61 4.99 -3.34 19.75
C ILE A 61 6.39 -3.54 19.16
N PRO A 62 6.59 -3.74 17.84
CA PRO A 62 7.92 -3.82 17.25
C PRO A 62 8.76 -2.57 17.49
N GLN A 63 8.16 -1.39 17.38
CA GLN A 63 8.85 -0.12 17.59
C GLN A 63 9.34 0.03 19.04
N GLN A 64 8.51 -0.32 20.02
CA GLN A 64 8.88 -0.24 21.43
C GLN A 64 9.92 -1.29 21.79
N ALA A 65 9.88 -2.49 21.18
CA ALA A 65 10.90 -3.50 21.38
C ALA A 65 12.29 -3.03 20.92
N VAL A 66 12.36 -2.36 19.76
CA VAL A 66 13.61 -1.76 19.23
C VAL A 66 14.10 -0.61 20.11
N ARG A 67 13.18 0.16 20.70
CA ARG A 67 13.46 1.35 21.52
C ARG A 67 13.67 1.07 23.00
N ALA A 68 13.42 -0.15 23.45
CA ALA A 68 13.59 -0.53 24.85
C ALA A 68 15.02 -0.26 25.32
N LEU A 69 15.14 0.26 26.55
CA LEU A 69 16.45 0.50 27.16
C LEU A 69 17.11 -0.82 27.53
N PRO A 70 18.39 -1.03 27.17
CA PRO A 70 19.06 -2.31 27.42
C PRO A 70 19.32 -2.61 28.90
N TYR A 71 19.20 -1.64 29.76
CA TYR A 71 19.45 -1.77 31.20
C TYR A 71 18.18 -1.79 32.07
N VAL A 72 16.98 -1.67 31.48
CA VAL A 72 15.72 -1.85 32.23
C VAL A 72 15.29 -3.31 32.19
N PRO A 73 14.83 -3.87 33.29
CA PRO A 73 14.26 -5.21 33.31
C PRO A 73 12.90 -5.22 32.60
N GLU A 74 12.48 -6.38 32.19
CA GLU A 74 11.16 -6.56 31.55
C GLU A 74 10.01 -6.33 32.53
N TYR A 75 10.20 -6.83 33.77
CA TYR A 75 9.28 -6.69 34.89
C TYR A 75 10.01 -6.28 36.18
N TYR A 76 9.31 -5.60 37.07
CA TYR A 76 9.83 -5.17 38.36
C TYR A 76 8.77 -5.29 39.45
N GLU A 77 9.17 -5.81 40.64
CA GLU A 77 8.27 -5.96 41.78
C GLU A 77 8.29 -4.70 42.66
N ILE A 78 7.11 -4.15 42.92
CA ILE A 78 6.89 -3.01 43.82
C ILE A 78 5.81 -3.43 44.83
N ASP A 79 6.14 -3.41 46.11
CA ASP A 79 5.23 -3.76 47.22
C ASP A 79 4.55 -5.15 47.04
N GLY A 80 5.29 -6.14 46.56
CA GLY A 80 4.79 -7.50 46.34
C GLY A 80 3.94 -7.67 45.06
N VAL A 81 3.85 -6.65 44.21
CA VAL A 81 3.15 -6.70 42.93
C VAL A 81 4.14 -6.55 41.79
N THR A 82 4.10 -7.45 40.81
CA THR A 82 4.95 -7.42 39.63
C THR A 82 4.32 -6.55 38.54
N TYR A 83 5.03 -5.51 38.14
CA TYR A 83 4.62 -4.60 37.07
C TYR A 83 5.53 -4.74 35.85
N PRO A 84 4.97 -4.67 34.60
CA PRO A 84 5.78 -4.52 33.41
C PRO A 84 6.50 -3.18 33.45
N VAL A 85 7.79 -3.17 33.11
CA VAL A 85 8.57 -1.93 33.10
C VAL A 85 8.32 -1.15 31.82
N SER A 86 8.08 0.14 31.95
CA SER A 86 8.03 1.04 30.80
C SER A 86 9.38 1.03 30.06
N THR A 87 9.38 0.96 28.76
CA THR A 87 10.61 0.94 27.96
C THR A 87 11.48 2.17 28.13
N ARG A 88 10.96 3.21 28.78
CA ARG A 88 11.63 4.48 29.05
C ARG A 88 11.25 5.06 30.40
N THR A 89 11.80 6.22 30.71
CA THR A 89 11.66 6.92 32.00
C THR A 89 10.27 7.55 32.25
N ASN A 90 9.27 7.29 31.45
CA ASN A 90 7.91 7.77 31.71
C ASN A 90 6.86 6.68 31.35
N SER A 91 5.67 6.83 31.92
CA SER A 91 4.56 5.90 31.75
C SER A 91 3.92 5.92 30.33
N SER A 92 4.33 6.84 29.48
CA SER A 92 3.79 6.98 28.12
C SER A 92 4.29 5.88 27.18
N TYR A 93 5.34 5.16 27.57
CA TYR A 93 5.92 4.10 26.74
C TYR A 93 5.40 2.74 27.12
N VAL A 94 5.23 1.91 26.10
CA VAL A 94 4.63 0.60 26.18
C VAL A 94 5.70 -0.44 26.54
N ASN A 95 5.41 -1.34 27.45
CA ASN A 95 6.14 -2.60 27.56
C ASN A 95 5.67 -3.52 26.42
N PRO A 96 6.53 -4.01 25.52
CA PRO A 96 6.11 -4.81 24.37
C PRO A 96 5.40 -6.12 24.75
N ASP A 97 5.87 -6.80 25.80
CA ASP A 97 5.26 -8.04 26.27
C ASP A 97 3.89 -7.78 26.90
N ALA A 98 3.79 -6.81 27.80
CA ALA A 98 2.50 -6.43 28.39
C ALA A 98 1.49 -5.93 27.36
N ALA A 99 1.95 -5.21 26.33
CA ALA A 99 1.10 -4.82 25.21
C ALA A 99 0.54 -6.03 24.45
N ALA A 100 1.33 -7.08 24.30
CA ALA A 100 0.91 -8.31 23.63
C ALA A 100 0.02 -9.21 24.53
N THR A 101 0.18 -9.17 25.87
CA THR A 101 -0.38 -10.18 26.76
C THR A 101 -1.43 -9.65 27.74
N GLN A 102 -1.36 -8.37 28.16
CA GLN A 102 -2.18 -7.82 29.25
C GLN A 102 -3.28 -6.85 28.79
N THR A 103 -3.33 -6.52 27.51
CA THR A 103 -4.23 -5.49 26.98
C THR A 103 -5.62 -5.99 26.57
N GLY A 104 -5.93 -7.25 26.89
CA GLY A 104 -7.17 -7.89 26.45
C GLY A 104 -7.04 -8.55 25.08
N ASN A 105 -8.12 -8.60 24.31
CA ASN A 105 -8.11 -9.23 23.00
C ASN A 105 -8.99 -8.51 21.98
N SER A 106 -8.65 -8.67 20.71
CA SER A 106 -9.46 -8.24 19.57
C SER A 106 -9.65 -9.41 18.62
N ASN A 107 -10.90 -9.80 18.40
CA ASN A 107 -11.29 -10.84 17.46
C ASN A 107 -12.05 -10.19 16.29
N THR A 108 -11.58 -10.42 15.08
CA THR A 108 -12.26 -9.96 13.86
C THR A 108 -12.57 -11.16 12.98
N ARG A 109 -13.85 -11.30 12.61
CA ARG A 109 -14.33 -12.32 11.69
C ARG A 109 -14.83 -11.69 10.42
N ASN A 110 -14.22 -12.07 9.29
CA ASN A 110 -14.65 -11.63 7.96
C ASN A 110 -15.24 -12.84 7.22
N THR A 111 -16.50 -12.74 6.86
CA THR A 111 -17.18 -13.74 6.02
C THR A 111 -17.38 -13.14 4.64
N TYR A 112 -16.89 -13.84 3.62
CA TYR A 112 -17.07 -13.48 2.22
C TYR A 112 -17.90 -14.55 1.53
N LEU A 113 -18.87 -14.11 0.75
CA LEU A 113 -19.60 -14.94 -0.19
C LEU A 113 -19.53 -14.27 -1.55
N GLN A 114 -19.05 -15.01 -2.53
CA GLN A 114 -18.99 -14.58 -3.92
C GLN A 114 -19.75 -15.61 -4.76
N THR A 115 -20.79 -15.14 -5.43
CA THR A 115 -21.65 -16.00 -6.23
C THR A 115 -21.87 -15.35 -7.57
N ASN A 116 -21.68 -16.09 -8.63
CA ASN A 116 -22.20 -15.70 -9.92
C ASN A 116 -22.99 -16.85 -10.55
N ALA A 117 -24.03 -16.49 -11.27
CA ALA A 117 -24.82 -17.42 -12.05
C ALA A 117 -25.03 -16.82 -13.45
N ALA A 118 -24.84 -17.63 -14.47
CA ALA A 118 -25.02 -17.21 -15.84
C ALA A 118 -25.85 -18.23 -16.62
N LEU A 119 -26.73 -17.71 -17.44
CA LEU A 119 -27.50 -18.47 -18.42
C LEU A 119 -27.02 -18.07 -19.81
N ARG A 120 -26.61 -19.03 -20.59
CA ARG A 120 -26.16 -18.88 -21.96
C ARG A 120 -27.13 -19.56 -22.90
N TYR A 121 -27.60 -18.84 -23.92
CA TYR A 121 -28.45 -19.33 -24.99
C TYR A 121 -27.72 -19.20 -26.32
N ASP A 122 -27.38 -20.33 -26.93
CA ASP A 122 -26.81 -20.42 -28.26
C ASP A 122 -27.94 -20.44 -29.28
N VAL A 123 -27.96 -19.47 -30.22
CA VAL A 123 -29.07 -19.31 -31.17
C VAL A 123 -29.01 -20.37 -32.26
N PRO A 124 -29.98 -21.31 -32.35
CA PRO A 124 -29.84 -22.48 -33.21
C PRO A 124 -29.85 -22.16 -34.72
N PHE A 125 -30.48 -21.05 -35.12
CA PHE A 125 -30.60 -20.66 -36.52
C PHE A 125 -29.56 -19.62 -36.97
N VAL A 126 -28.70 -19.11 -36.05
CA VAL A 126 -27.59 -18.20 -36.37
C VAL A 126 -26.32 -18.79 -35.72
N LYS A 127 -25.59 -19.55 -36.54
CA LYS A 127 -24.35 -20.18 -36.06
C LYS A 127 -23.38 -19.14 -35.53
N GLY A 128 -22.89 -19.35 -34.31
CA GLY A 128 -21.93 -18.49 -33.63
C GLY A 128 -22.52 -17.34 -32.84
N LEU A 129 -23.83 -17.09 -32.88
CA LEU A 129 -24.51 -16.11 -32.04
C LEU A 129 -24.95 -16.72 -30.71
N CYS A 130 -24.56 -16.11 -29.59
CA CYS A 130 -25.09 -16.46 -28.28
C CYS A 130 -25.43 -15.25 -27.45
N PHE A 131 -26.46 -15.38 -26.62
CA PHE A 131 -26.83 -14.43 -25.58
C PHE A 131 -26.43 -15.00 -24.23
N LYS A 132 -25.87 -14.14 -23.37
CA LYS A 132 -25.53 -14.54 -21.99
C LYS A 132 -26.07 -13.49 -21.01
N ALA A 133 -26.86 -13.96 -20.05
CA ALA A 133 -27.30 -13.18 -18.90
C ALA A 133 -26.55 -13.68 -17.67
N MET A 134 -25.86 -12.81 -16.96
CA MET A 134 -25.12 -13.14 -15.74
C MET A 134 -25.53 -12.20 -14.62
N GLY A 135 -25.76 -12.76 -13.43
CA GLY A 135 -25.92 -12.04 -12.19
C GLY A 135 -24.84 -12.46 -11.19
N SER A 136 -24.22 -11.53 -10.52
CA SER A 136 -23.35 -11.82 -9.38
C SER A 136 -23.84 -11.15 -8.11
N TYR A 137 -23.63 -11.84 -7.00
CA TYR A 137 -23.83 -11.32 -5.65
C TYR A 137 -22.58 -11.58 -4.83
N ASP A 138 -21.87 -10.48 -4.51
CA ASP A 138 -20.67 -10.51 -3.70
C ASP A 138 -20.96 -9.86 -2.35
N MET A 139 -20.75 -10.57 -1.27
CA MET A 139 -21.00 -10.10 0.09
C MET A 139 -19.76 -10.22 0.95
N MET A 140 -19.52 -9.19 1.76
CA MET A 140 -18.60 -9.20 2.89
C MET A 140 -19.36 -8.83 4.14
N PHE A 141 -19.28 -9.68 5.16
CA PHE A 141 -19.75 -9.38 6.50
C PHE A 141 -18.55 -9.46 7.47
N GLN A 142 -18.30 -8.37 8.18
CA GLN A 142 -17.31 -8.32 9.25
C GLN A 142 -18.01 -8.14 10.58
N ASN A 143 -17.61 -8.96 11.55
CA ASN A 143 -17.92 -8.76 12.95
C ASN A 143 -16.60 -8.61 13.71
N ALA A 144 -16.44 -7.51 14.42
CA ALA A 144 -15.26 -7.25 15.22
C ALA A 144 -15.67 -7.00 16.68
N ARG A 145 -14.98 -7.70 17.58
CA ARG A 145 -15.13 -7.55 19.02
C ARG A 145 -13.80 -7.33 19.67
N ARG A 146 -13.67 -6.23 20.41
CA ARG A 146 -12.44 -5.86 21.11
C ARG A 146 -12.72 -5.60 22.59
N ILE A 147 -12.01 -6.31 23.45
CA ILE A 147 -11.91 -6.03 24.88
C ILE A 147 -10.56 -5.34 25.11
N ALA A 148 -10.56 -4.13 25.63
CA ALA A 148 -9.36 -3.41 26.00
C ALA A 148 -9.25 -3.34 27.51
N THR A 149 -8.09 -3.78 28.05
CA THR A 149 -7.77 -3.75 29.48
C THR A 149 -6.55 -2.86 29.71
N PRO A 150 -6.64 -1.85 30.56
CA PRO A 150 -5.48 -1.06 30.96
C PRO A 150 -4.58 -1.83 31.91
N TYR A 151 -3.30 -1.48 31.94
CA TYR A 151 -2.33 -2.01 32.90
C TYR A 151 -1.43 -0.89 33.41
N TYR A 152 -0.91 -1.04 34.64
CA TYR A 152 0.07 -0.12 35.19
C TYR A 152 1.48 -0.58 34.84
N THR A 153 2.42 0.37 34.76
CA THR A 153 3.83 0.10 34.48
C THR A 153 4.70 0.52 35.67
N ALA A 154 5.80 -0.19 35.87
CA ALA A 154 6.90 0.33 36.66
C ALA A 154 7.70 1.32 35.82
N VAL A 155 7.97 2.50 36.33
CA VAL A 155 8.69 3.56 35.66
C VAL A 155 9.99 3.82 36.38
N LEU A 156 11.10 3.84 35.62
CA LEU A 156 12.41 4.17 36.13
C LEU A 156 12.44 5.64 36.59
N THR A 157 12.75 5.86 37.84
CA THR A 157 12.99 7.20 38.39
C THR A 157 14.46 7.54 38.30
N LEU A 158 14.72 8.81 37.92
CA LEU A 158 16.09 9.32 37.95
C LEU A 158 16.61 9.42 39.36
N PRO A 159 17.92 9.15 39.61
CA PRO A 159 18.51 9.37 40.90
C PRO A 159 18.29 10.80 41.39
N VAL A 160 17.98 10.96 42.65
CA VAL A 160 18.03 12.25 43.31
C VAL A 160 19.46 12.77 43.27
N ALA A 161 19.65 14.07 43.12
CA ALA A 161 20.99 14.67 43.09
C ALA A 161 21.84 14.20 44.28
N GLY A 162 22.97 13.57 43.98
CA GLY A 162 23.91 13.01 44.97
C GLY A 162 23.74 11.50 45.23
N THR A 163 22.81 10.80 44.58
CA THR A 163 22.69 9.34 44.62
C THR A 163 22.90 8.74 43.24
N THR A 164 23.34 7.46 43.21
CA THR A 164 23.49 6.67 41.96
C THR A 164 22.44 5.57 41.80
N ASP A 165 21.55 5.44 42.78
CA ASP A 165 20.62 4.32 42.82
C ASP A 165 19.42 4.55 41.89
N LEU A 166 19.23 3.62 40.99
CA LEU A 166 18.05 3.56 40.16
C LEU A 166 16.90 2.94 40.96
N SER A 167 15.76 3.60 40.97
CA SER A 167 14.55 3.09 41.59
C SER A 167 13.39 3.05 40.62
N TYR A 168 12.38 2.25 40.93
CA TYR A 168 11.18 2.11 40.13
C TYR A 168 9.97 2.49 40.96
N ILE A 169 9.07 3.25 40.36
CA ILE A 169 7.77 3.55 40.96
C ILE A 169 6.67 3.05 40.05
N ARG A 170 5.52 2.71 40.59
CA ARG A 170 4.32 2.44 39.81
C ARG A 170 3.85 3.74 39.14
N SER A 171 3.50 3.66 37.88
CA SER A 171 2.91 4.81 37.19
C SER A 171 1.63 5.29 37.87
N ALA A 172 1.42 6.62 37.93
CA ALA A 172 0.21 7.19 38.49
C ALA A 172 -1.03 6.74 37.70
N ASP A 173 -0.92 6.76 36.37
CA ASP A 173 -1.98 6.37 35.47
C ASP A 173 -1.72 4.99 34.88
N ALA A 174 -2.80 4.23 34.66
CA ALA A 174 -2.72 2.99 33.90
C ALA A 174 -2.41 3.28 32.43
N ARG A 175 -1.56 2.44 31.86
CA ARG A 175 -1.36 2.46 30.41
C ARG A 175 -2.60 1.91 29.71
N GLY A 176 -3.09 2.65 28.73
CA GLY A 176 -4.38 2.43 28.13
C GLY A 176 -5.48 3.25 28.81
N THR A 177 -6.66 3.20 28.25
CA THR A 177 -7.82 3.88 28.80
C THR A 177 -8.61 2.96 29.75
N THR A 178 -9.76 3.35 30.16
CA THR A 178 -10.70 2.55 30.93
C THR A 178 -10.97 1.20 30.24
N LYS A 179 -11.15 0.13 31.04
CA LYS A 179 -11.65 -1.16 30.51
C LYS A 179 -12.84 -0.92 29.60
N SER A 180 -12.79 -1.41 28.38
CA SER A 180 -13.83 -1.17 27.41
C SER A 180 -14.14 -2.38 26.55
N LEU A 181 -15.39 -2.47 26.10
CA LEU A 181 -15.83 -3.39 25.08
C LEU A 181 -16.26 -2.59 23.86
N THR A 182 -15.64 -2.89 22.73
CA THR A 182 -16.07 -2.36 21.42
C THR A 182 -16.60 -3.51 20.58
N GLU A 183 -17.80 -3.36 20.06
CA GLU A 183 -18.37 -4.27 19.08
C GLU A 183 -18.75 -3.48 17.84
N SER A 184 -18.44 -4.03 16.67
CA SER A 184 -18.81 -3.44 15.40
C SER A 184 -19.19 -4.49 14.38
N ALA A 185 -20.17 -4.15 13.57
CA ALA A 185 -20.57 -4.91 12.41
C ALA A 185 -20.48 -4.05 11.15
N TYR A 186 -19.86 -4.60 10.11
CA TYR A 186 -19.81 -4.00 8.79
C TYR A 186 -20.30 -5.02 7.78
N TYR A 187 -21.24 -4.62 6.95
CA TYR A 187 -21.59 -5.41 5.79
C TYR A 187 -21.49 -4.58 4.52
N ASN A 188 -21.06 -5.25 3.48
CA ASN A 188 -20.98 -4.72 2.13
C ASN A 188 -21.49 -5.80 1.19
N TYR A 189 -22.34 -5.42 0.26
CA TYR A 189 -22.69 -6.30 -0.86
C TYR A 189 -22.69 -5.54 -2.17
N ALA A 190 -22.28 -6.26 -3.22
CA ALA A 190 -22.30 -5.78 -4.58
C ALA A 190 -23.17 -6.72 -5.42
N ILE A 191 -24.11 -6.13 -6.18
CA ILE A 191 -24.86 -6.82 -7.21
C ILE A 191 -24.36 -6.32 -8.56
N THR A 192 -23.93 -7.27 -9.40
CA THR A 192 -23.54 -6.97 -10.79
C THR A 192 -24.44 -7.76 -11.74
N THR A 193 -24.96 -7.08 -12.75
CA THR A 193 -25.74 -7.73 -13.81
C THR A 193 -25.08 -7.44 -15.15
N ASN A 194 -24.84 -8.49 -15.93
CA ASN A 194 -24.26 -8.42 -17.27
C ASN A 194 -25.21 -9.10 -18.25
N LEU A 195 -25.60 -8.36 -19.28
CA LEU A 195 -26.34 -8.88 -20.43
C LEU A 195 -25.47 -8.72 -21.67
N SER A 196 -25.16 -9.83 -22.35
CA SER A 196 -24.31 -9.77 -23.53
C SER A 196 -24.86 -10.55 -24.71
N ALA A 197 -24.55 -10.04 -25.91
CA ALA A 197 -24.66 -10.73 -27.17
C ALA A 197 -23.25 -10.94 -27.71
N ASN A 198 -22.91 -12.18 -28.04
CA ASN A 198 -21.62 -12.57 -28.56
C ASN A 198 -21.84 -13.24 -29.92
N TYR A 199 -21.03 -12.88 -30.88
CA TYR A 199 -21.00 -13.51 -32.19
C TYR A 199 -19.58 -13.94 -32.54
N GLU A 200 -19.43 -15.17 -33.05
CA GLU A 200 -18.18 -15.69 -33.57
C GLU A 200 -18.44 -16.41 -34.88
N GLY A 201 -17.76 -15.95 -35.94
CA GLY A 201 -17.93 -16.50 -37.27
C GLY A 201 -16.63 -16.54 -38.09
N GLU A 202 -16.48 -17.60 -38.86
CA GLU A 202 -15.38 -17.78 -39.79
C GLU A 202 -15.92 -17.86 -41.22
N PHE A 203 -15.37 -17.02 -42.11
CA PHE A 203 -15.79 -16.88 -43.52
C PHE A 203 -14.57 -16.97 -44.43
N GLY A 204 -14.15 -18.18 -44.73
CA GLY A 204 -12.93 -18.44 -45.48
C GLY A 204 -11.69 -17.96 -44.70
N LYS A 205 -11.03 -16.92 -45.23
CA LYS A 205 -9.86 -16.33 -44.52
C LYS A 205 -10.23 -15.27 -43.48
N HIS A 206 -11.50 -14.96 -43.31
CA HIS A 206 -11.98 -13.93 -42.39
C HIS A 206 -12.51 -14.57 -41.09
N SER A 207 -12.04 -14.11 -39.95
CA SER A 207 -12.58 -14.46 -38.63
C SER A 207 -13.09 -13.19 -37.96
N ILE A 208 -14.32 -13.22 -37.49
CA ILE A 208 -14.97 -12.09 -36.80
C ILE A 208 -15.50 -12.55 -35.47
N LYS A 209 -15.13 -11.79 -34.40
CA LYS A 209 -15.76 -11.95 -33.08
C LYS A 209 -16.31 -10.59 -32.65
N ALA A 210 -17.58 -10.56 -32.30
CA ALA A 210 -18.23 -9.33 -31.85
C ALA A 210 -18.89 -9.54 -30.48
N LEU A 211 -18.84 -8.50 -29.65
CA LEU A 211 -19.45 -8.44 -28.34
C LEU A 211 -20.23 -7.13 -28.20
N ALA A 212 -21.47 -7.24 -27.75
CA ALA A 212 -22.21 -6.14 -27.17
C ALA A 212 -22.58 -6.52 -25.74
N LEU A 213 -22.28 -5.67 -24.76
CA LEU A 213 -22.50 -5.94 -23.35
C LEU A 213 -23.09 -4.71 -22.66
N MET A 214 -24.09 -4.93 -21.83
CA MET A 214 -24.58 -3.99 -20.82
C MET A 214 -24.20 -4.51 -19.45
N GLU A 215 -23.59 -3.66 -18.61
CA GLU A 215 -23.25 -3.96 -17.24
C GLU A 215 -23.88 -2.95 -16.30
N THR A 216 -24.44 -3.42 -15.20
CA THR A 216 -24.82 -2.56 -14.07
C THR A 216 -24.19 -3.09 -12.79
N ARG A 217 -23.77 -2.17 -11.93
CA ARG A 217 -23.22 -2.51 -10.61
C ARG A 217 -23.83 -1.62 -9.54
N GLU A 218 -24.33 -2.23 -8.50
CA GLU A 218 -24.81 -1.57 -7.29
C GLU A 218 -24.03 -2.10 -6.09
N VAL A 219 -23.49 -1.19 -5.27
CA VAL A 219 -22.79 -1.54 -4.04
C VAL A 219 -23.42 -0.81 -2.87
N LYS A 220 -23.77 -1.55 -1.82
CA LYS A 220 -24.26 -0.99 -0.56
C LYS A 220 -23.40 -1.45 0.58
N SER A 221 -23.09 -0.53 1.47
CA SER A 221 -22.40 -0.84 2.72
C SER A 221 -23.07 -0.16 3.90
N HIS A 222 -22.95 -0.80 5.06
CA HIS A 222 -23.41 -0.25 6.32
C HIS A 222 -22.46 -0.66 7.43
N THR A 223 -22.12 0.29 8.29
CA THR A 223 -21.32 0.08 9.48
C THR A 223 -22.13 0.49 10.69
N ILE A 224 -22.08 -0.29 11.74
CA ILE A 224 -22.56 0.06 13.07
C ILE A 224 -21.51 -0.34 14.08
N GLY A 225 -21.28 0.50 15.10
CA GLY A 225 -20.34 0.20 16.17
C GLY A 225 -20.76 0.85 17.48
N ALA A 226 -20.46 0.18 18.56
CA ALA A 226 -20.65 0.70 19.90
C ALA A 226 -19.44 0.38 20.79
N THR A 227 -19.06 1.32 21.66
CA THR A 227 -18.06 1.12 22.70
C THR A 227 -18.67 1.48 24.03
N GLY A 228 -18.70 0.52 24.93
CA GLY A 228 -19.05 0.71 26.32
C GLY A 228 -17.83 0.62 27.23
N TYR A 229 -17.89 1.27 28.38
CA TYR A 229 -16.78 1.41 29.33
C TYR A 229 -17.13 0.80 30.69
N GLY A 230 -16.11 0.46 31.48
CA GLY A 230 -16.31 -0.07 32.84
C GLY A 230 -16.78 -1.54 32.81
N LEU A 231 -15.93 -2.44 32.36
CA LEU A 231 -16.13 -3.88 32.46
C LEU A 231 -15.66 -4.39 33.81
N ASP A 232 -16.56 -4.79 34.69
CA ASP A 232 -16.22 -5.34 35.99
C ASP A 232 -15.74 -6.80 35.86
N PHE A 233 -16.38 -7.57 34.99
CA PHE A 233 -16.05 -8.97 34.76
C PHE A 233 -15.74 -9.24 33.28
N LEU A 234 -14.50 -9.64 32.99
CA LEU A 234 -14.09 -9.98 31.62
C LEU A 234 -14.76 -11.25 31.08
N SER A 235 -15.16 -12.17 31.97
CA SER A 235 -15.91 -13.37 31.58
C SER A 235 -17.35 -13.11 31.13
N LEU A 236 -17.90 -11.95 31.50
CA LEU A 236 -19.25 -11.49 31.13
C LEU A 236 -19.17 -10.19 30.30
N ALA A 237 -18.22 -10.11 29.39
CA ALA A 237 -18.00 -8.93 28.56
C ALA A 237 -19.12 -8.82 27.51
N GLU A 238 -20.20 -8.13 27.87
CA GLU A 238 -21.34 -7.80 27.01
C GLU A 238 -21.62 -6.30 27.09
N LEU A 239 -22.03 -5.66 25.97
CA LEU A 239 -22.36 -4.23 25.97
C LEU A 239 -23.47 -3.86 26.95
N SER A 240 -24.37 -4.79 27.25
CA SER A 240 -25.42 -4.62 28.27
C SER A 240 -24.93 -4.70 29.71
N LYS A 241 -23.67 -5.08 29.93
CA LYS A 241 -23.07 -5.27 31.26
C LYS A 241 -21.98 -4.24 31.58
N VAL A 242 -21.74 -3.28 30.68
CA VAL A 242 -20.83 -2.17 30.95
C VAL A 242 -21.46 -1.19 31.91
N THR A 243 -20.69 -0.66 32.86
CA THR A 243 -21.18 0.33 33.83
C THR A 243 -21.11 1.76 33.31
N ASN A 244 -20.39 1.98 32.21
CA ASN A 244 -20.07 3.27 31.61
C ASN A 244 -19.38 4.24 32.61
N LYS A 245 -18.52 3.66 33.46
CA LYS A 245 -17.70 4.39 34.42
C LYS A 245 -16.22 4.14 34.14
N THR A 246 -15.40 5.11 34.45
CA THR A 246 -13.93 5.00 34.49
C THR A 246 -13.48 4.32 35.79
N GLY A 247 -12.20 3.97 35.88
CA GLY A 247 -11.65 3.31 37.07
C GLY A 247 -11.73 4.18 38.35
N ASP A 248 -11.86 5.48 38.24
CA ASP A 248 -12.09 6.42 39.33
C ASP A 248 -13.59 6.65 39.65
N GLY A 249 -14.49 5.93 38.95
CA GLY A 249 -15.93 6.04 39.15
C GLY A 249 -16.64 7.15 38.37
N SER A 250 -15.90 7.97 37.62
CA SER A 250 -16.48 9.04 36.80
C SER A 250 -17.29 8.45 35.64
N GLU A 251 -18.39 9.11 35.27
CA GLU A 251 -19.22 8.67 34.15
C GLU A 251 -18.48 8.89 32.81
N LYS A 252 -18.62 7.94 31.91
CA LYS A 252 -18.07 8.01 30.57
C LYS A 252 -19.13 7.65 29.53
N ILE A 253 -19.44 8.60 28.66
CA ILE A 253 -20.48 8.41 27.64
C ILE A 253 -20.05 7.31 26.67
N PRO A 254 -20.92 6.31 26.40
CA PRO A 254 -20.68 5.31 25.37
C PRO A 254 -20.50 5.95 23.99
N SER A 255 -19.58 5.41 23.20
CA SER A 255 -19.43 5.83 21.81
C SER A 255 -20.29 4.96 20.91
N ILE A 256 -21.12 5.59 20.09
CA ILE A 256 -21.96 4.93 19.09
C ILE A 256 -21.62 5.54 17.74
N SER A 257 -21.45 4.68 16.74
CA SER A 257 -21.15 5.09 15.37
C SER A 257 -22.00 4.30 14.37
N GLY A 258 -22.31 4.93 13.24
CA GLY A 258 -23.00 4.29 12.15
C GLY A 258 -22.85 5.09 10.87
N ALA A 259 -22.72 4.39 9.74
CA ALA A 259 -22.65 5.00 8.43
C ALA A 259 -23.18 4.05 7.36
N SER A 260 -23.79 4.60 6.33
CA SER A 260 -24.24 3.85 5.15
C SER A 260 -23.68 4.49 3.88
N SER A 261 -23.37 3.65 2.90
CA SER A 261 -22.96 4.10 1.57
C SER A 261 -23.71 3.31 0.51
N HIS A 262 -24.08 3.98 -0.57
CA HIS A 262 -24.76 3.39 -1.70
C HIS A 262 -24.18 3.96 -3.00
N THR A 263 -23.64 3.09 -3.84
CA THR A 263 -23.01 3.48 -5.09
C THR A 263 -23.62 2.71 -6.26
N ARG A 264 -23.71 3.36 -7.42
CA ARG A 264 -24.23 2.77 -8.65
C ARG A 264 -23.38 3.17 -9.84
N ALA A 265 -23.15 2.23 -10.73
CA ALA A 265 -22.48 2.44 -12.01
C ALA A 265 -23.19 1.62 -13.09
N ALA A 266 -23.11 2.10 -14.32
CA ALA A 266 -23.61 1.38 -15.50
C ALA A 266 -22.64 1.61 -16.66
N GLY A 267 -22.52 0.62 -17.54
CA GLY A 267 -21.65 0.70 -18.71
C GLY A 267 -22.18 -0.13 -19.87
N PHE A 268 -21.89 0.34 -21.07
CA PHE A 268 -22.15 -0.36 -22.33
C PHE A 268 -20.81 -0.62 -23.01
N VAL A 269 -20.61 -1.83 -23.51
CA VAL A 269 -19.38 -2.23 -24.20
C VAL A 269 -19.72 -2.76 -25.58
N GLY A 270 -19.04 -2.24 -26.58
CA GLY A 270 -18.99 -2.82 -27.91
C GLY A 270 -17.55 -3.21 -28.24
N ARG A 271 -17.33 -4.42 -28.79
CA ARG A 271 -16.03 -4.87 -29.24
C ARG A 271 -16.16 -5.72 -30.49
N VAL A 272 -15.28 -5.48 -31.46
CA VAL A 272 -15.15 -6.28 -32.69
C VAL A 272 -13.69 -6.66 -32.84
N ASN A 273 -13.43 -7.95 -32.92
CA ASN A 273 -12.14 -8.51 -33.30
C ASN A 273 -12.28 -9.07 -34.73
N TYR A 274 -11.38 -8.67 -35.57
CA TYR A 274 -11.29 -9.14 -36.96
C TYR A 274 -9.91 -9.69 -37.23
N ALA A 275 -9.84 -10.85 -37.86
CA ALA A 275 -8.60 -11.43 -38.33
C ALA A 275 -8.74 -11.84 -39.77
N TYR A 276 -7.78 -11.43 -40.64
CA TYR A 276 -7.66 -11.89 -42.02
C TYR A 276 -6.52 -12.89 -42.15
N ALA A 277 -6.84 -14.11 -42.56
CA ALA A 277 -5.91 -15.23 -42.69
C ALA A 277 -5.03 -15.49 -41.44
N GLN A 278 -5.46 -15.03 -40.28
CA GLN A 278 -4.67 -15.00 -39.05
C GLN A 278 -3.32 -14.25 -39.20
N LYS A 279 -3.15 -13.47 -40.24
CA LYS A 279 -1.98 -12.61 -40.53
C LYS A 279 -2.19 -11.21 -39.99
N TYR A 280 -3.30 -10.58 -40.30
CA TYR A 280 -3.65 -9.21 -39.88
C TYR A 280 -4.78 -9.26 -38.86
N LEU A 281 -4.55 -8.64 -37.72
CA LEU A 281 -5.45 -8.64 -36.58
C LEU A 281 -5.87 -7.19 -36.29
N LEU A 282 -7.18 -6.98 -36.12
CA LEU A 282 -7.75 -5.69 -35.74
C LEU A 282 -8.71 -5.91 -34.58
N GLU A 283 -8.57 -5.15 -33.49
CA GLU A 283 -9.60 -5.01 -32.46
C GLU A 283 -10.08 -3.56 -32.42
N LEU A 284 -11.38 -3.37 -32.46
CA LEU A 284 -12.06 -2.12 -32.17
C LEU A 284 -12.91 -2.32 -30.92
N SER A 285 -12.76 -1.44 -29.95
CA SER A 285 -13.56 -1.48 -28.72
C SER A 285 -14.02 -0.08 -28.33
N CYS A 286 -15.19 -0.01 -27.69
CA CYS A 286 -15.66 1.21 -27.06
C CYS A 286 -16.45 0.83 -25.82
N ARG A 287 -16.14 1.49 -24.70
CA ARG A 287 -16.91 1.41 -23.48
C ARG A 287 -17.54 2.78 -23.18
N TYR A 288 -18.81 2.79 -22.81
CA TYR A 288 -19.55 4.00 -22.43
C TYR A 288 -20.00 3.86 -20.99
N ASP A 289 -19.31 4.52 -20.06
CA ASP A 289 -19.48 4.35 -18.63
C ASP A 289 -20.15 5.54 -17.97
N GLY A 290 -21.07 5.27 -17.04
CA GLY A 290 -21.74 6.26 -16.22
C GLY A 290 -21.58 6.00 -14.72
N SER A 291 -21.37 7.08 -13.96
CA SER A 291 -21.22 7.03 -12.51
C SER A 291 -22.07 8.05 -11.80
N TYR A 292 -22.61 7.66 -10.66
CA TYR A 292 -23.44 8.51 -9.80
C TYR A 292 -22.68 9.66 -9.14
N VAL A 293 -21.34 9.58 -9.04
CA VAL A 293 -20.50 10.61 -8.40
C VAL A 293 -20.47 11.94 -9.17
N PHE A 294 -21.02 11.97 -10.39
CA PHE A 294 -21.09 13.18 -11.21
C PHE A 294 -22.50 13.71 -11.33
N LEU A 295 -22.64 15.04 -11.34
CA LEU A 295 -23.94 15.67 -11.52
C LEU A 295 -24.50 15.39 -12.92
N ASN A 296 -25.78 15.01 -12.99
CA ASN A 296 -26.40 14.64 -14.27
C ASN A 296 -26.60 15.83 -15.24
N LYS A 297 -26.68 17.06 -14.70
CA LYS A 297 -26.95 18.27 -15.52
C LYS A 297 -25.78 18.71 -16.40
N SER A 298 -24.55 18.33 -16.06
CA SER A 298 -23.34 18.82 -16.76
C SER A 298 -22.92 17.97 -17.95
N GLY A 299 -23.60 16.85 -18.24
CA GLY A 299 -23.16 15.88 -19.25
C GLY A 299 -21.91 15.08 -18.86
N ASN A 300 -21.32 15.37 -17.69
CA ASN A 300 -20.06 14.77 -17.25
C ASN A 300 -20.22 13.38 -16.61
N ARG A 301 -21.47 12.93 -16.41
CA ARG A 301 -21.77 11.63 -15.79
C ARG A 301 -21.29 10.44 -16.63
N TRP A 302 -21.33 10.60 -17.96
CA TRP A 302 -20.99 9.56 -18.91
C TRP A 302 -19.73 9.86 -19.67
N VAL A 303 -18.90 8.84 -19.91
CA VAL A 303 -17.63 8.97 -20.64
C VAL A 303 -17.52 7.85 -21.68
N ALA A 304 -17.11 8.20 -22.90
CA ALA A 304 -16.80 7.25 -23.95
C ALA A 304 -15.30 6.92 -23.94
N LEU A 305 -14.98 5.62 -23.98
CA LEU A 305 -13.66 5.06 -23.85
C LEU A 305 -13.34 4.17 -25.06
N PRO A 306 -12.97 4.78 -26.21
CA PRO A 306 -12.61 4.03 -27.40
C PRO A 306 -11.21 3.38 -27.26
N GLY A 307 -11.03 2.27 -27.96
CA GLY A 307 -9.75 1.58 -28.08
C GLY A 307 -9.61 0.92 -29.46
N VAL A 308 -8.39 0.91 -29.98
CA VAL A 308 -8.00 0.20 -31.20
C VAL A 308 -6.70 -0.56 -30.95
N SER A 309 -6.63 -1.80 -31.42
CA SER A 309 -5.42 -2.60 -31.43
C SER A 309 -5.20 -3.25 -32.78
N LEU A 310 -3.96 -3.22 -33.24
CA LEU A 310 -3.49 -3.79 -34.49
C LEU A 310 -2.44 -4.87 -34.20
N GLY A 311 -2.49 -5.96 -34.94
CA GLY A 311 -1.47 -7.01 -34.88
C GLY A 311 -1.13 -7.51 -36.28
N TRP A 312 0.15 -7.73 -36.52
CA TRP A 312 0.64 -8.32 -37.74
C TRP A 312 1.55 -9.52 -37.45
N ASN A 313 1.07 -10.71 -37.77
CA ASN A 313 1.81 -11.95 -37.68
C ASN A 313 2.71 -12.10 -38.90
N MET A 314 3.88 -11.47 -38.90
CA MET A 314 4.81 -11.46 -40.03
C MET A 314 5.30 -12.84 -40.40
N HIS A 315 5.49 -13.72 -39.42
CA HIS A 315 5.93 -15.12 -39.66
C HIS A 315 4.95 -15.96 -40.49
N LYS A 316 3.72 -15.47 -40.70
CA LYS A 316 2.69 -16.14 -41.53
C LYS A 316 2.63 -15.61 -42.94
N GLU A 317 3.47 -14.65 -43.29
CA GLU A 317 3.51 -14.10 -44.65
C GLU A 317 4.18 -15.08 -45.61
N ASP A 318 3.68 -15.13 -46.86
CA ASP A 318 4.15 -16.09 -47.89
C ASP A 318 5.60 -15.82 -48.33
N TRP A 319 6.09 -14.58 -48.12
CA TRP A 319 7.47 -14.14 -48.39
C TRP A 319 8.44 -14.37 -47.23
N PHE A 320 7.92 -14.78 -46.04
CA PHE A 320 8.73 -14.94 -44.82
C PHE A 320 9.32 -16.34 -44.74
N ASP A 321 10.55 -16.49 -45.21
CA ASP A 321 11.24 -17.78 -45.31
C ASP A 321 12.35 -17.96 -44.25
N ALA A 322 12.00 -17.74 -42.99
CA ALA A 322 12.95 -17.96 -41.86
C ALA A 322 12.44 -19.06 -40.95
N SER A 323 12.70 -20.31 -41.32
CA SER A 323 12.19 -21.49 -40.61
C SER A 323 12.61 -21.61 -39.13
N TRP A 324 13.65 -20.91 -38.73
CA TRP A 324 14.11 -20.88 -37.33
C TRP A 324 13.29 -19.92 -36.47
N ILE A 325 12.49 -19.04 -37.07
CA ILE A 325 11.58 -18.10 -36.37
C ILE A 325 10.19 -18.78 -36.28
N ASN A 326 9.73 -19.05 -35.09
CA ASN A 326 8.43 -19.67 -34.84
C ASN A 326 7.31 -18.61 -34.74
N GLU A 327 7.62 -17.42 -34.22
CA GLU A 327 6.71 -16.30 -34.09
C GLU A 327 7.46 -14.98 -34.29
N LEU A 328 6.93 -14.15 -35.14
CA LEU A 328 7.28 -12.72 -35.23
C LEU A 328 5.99 -11.96 -35.42
N LYS A 329 5.59 -11.21 -34.40
CA LYS A 329 4.36 -10.43 -34.41
C LYS A 329 4.64 -8.98 -33.99
N LEU A 330 4.17 -8.05 -34.78
CA LEU A 330 4.15 -6.63 -34.42
C LEU A 330 2.78 -6.28 -33.86
N ARG A 331 2.78 -5.45 -32.80
CA ARG A 331 1.57 -4.96 -32.15
C ARG A 331 1.59 -3.44 -32.04
N ALA A 332 0.43 -2.82 -32.16
CA ALA A 332 0.23 -1.42 -31.84
C ALA A 332 -1.16 -1.22 -31.25
N SER A 333 -1.27 -0.44 -30.19
CA SER A 333 -2.56 -0.11 -29.62
C SER A 333 -2.66 1.36 -29.20
N ALA A 334 -3.87 1.88 -29.29
CA ALA A 334 -4.23 3.19 -28.76
C ALA A 334 -5.60 3.09 -28.09
N GLY A 335 -5.74 3.68 -26.91
CA GLY A 335 -7.00 3.60 -26.18
C GLY A 335 -7.13 4.66 -25.11
N LYS A 336 -8.39 4.93 -24.77
CA LYS A 336 -8.77 5.84 -23.70
C LYS A 336 -9.33 5.05 -22.53
N THR A 337 -8.86 5.38 -21.32
CA THR A 337 -9.45 4.91 -20.05
C THR A 337 -9.82 6.10 -19.18
N ALA A 338 -10.70 5.89 -18.21
CA ALA A 338 -11.08 6.93 -17.25
C ALA A 338 -11.22 6.36 -15.84
N THR A 339 -11.00 7.21 -14.86
CA THR A 339 -11.16 6.86 -13.44
C THR A 339 -11.89 7.97 -12.70
N GLN A 340 -12.63 7.56 -11.68
CA GLN A 340 -13.26 8.46 -10.71
C GLN A 340 -12.52 8.45 -9.35
N ASN A 341 -11.33 7.84 -9.26
CA ASN A 341 -10.57 7.73 -8.02
C ASN A 341 -10.28 9.12 -7.42
N GLY A 342 -10.52 9.25 -6.12
CA GLY A 342 -10.42 10.50 -5.39
C GLY A 342 -11.67 11.38 -5.43
N LEU A 343 -12.67 11.05 -6.25
CA LEU A 343 -13.95 11.76 -6.29
C LEU A 343 -14.93 11.20 -5.25
N ASN A 344 -15.52 12.10 -4.51
CA ASN A 344 -16.65 11.80 -3.63
C ASN A 344 -17.91 12.42 -4.22
N ALA A 345 -19.05 11.73 -4.09
CA ALA A 345 -20.35 12.21 -4.54
C ALA A 345 -20.78 13.57 -3.91
N THR A 346 -20.16 13.94 -2.81
CA THR A 346 -20.40 15.23 -2.14
C THR A 346 -19.65 16.42 -2.78
N TYR A 347 -18.64 16.18 -3.63
CA TYR A 347 -17.80 17.24 -4.18
C TYR A 347 -18.51 18.17 -5.18
N TYR A 348 -19.64 17.73 -5.73
CA TYR A 348 -20.49 18.59 -6.54
C TYR A 348 -21.65 19.24 -5.77
N MET A 349 -21.77 18.97 -4.46
CA MET A 349 -22.81 19.49 -3.58
C MET A 349 -22.26 20.54 -2.65
N ASP A 350 -23.06 21.56 -2.36
CA ASP A 350 -22.79 22.49 -1.26
C ASP A 350 -23.05 21.78 0.08
N LEU A 351 -22.05 21.78 0.94
CA LEU A 351 -22.14 21.17 2.26
C LEU A 351 -22.22 22.25 3.33
N PHE A 352 -23.05 22.02 4.32
CA PHE A 352 -23.24 22.90 5.46
C PHE A 352 -22.83 22.19 6.75
N THR A 353 -22.13 22.91 7.60
CA THR A 353 -21.73 22.45 8.93
C THR A 353 -22.52 23.16 9.98
N VAL A 354 -23.03 22.43 10.95
CA VAL A 354 -23.60 22.95 12.18
C VAL A 354 -22.50 22.98 13.23
N ALA A 355 -22.07 24.18 13.61
CA ALA A 355 -21.08 24.36 14.67
C ALA A 355 -21.79 24.78 15.94
N GLY A 356 -21.65 24.00 17.01
CA GLY A 356 -22.12 24.41 18.34
C GLY A 356 -21.20 25.48 18.94
N ASN A 357 -21.74 26.44 19.67
CA ASN A 357 -20.99 27.46 20.44
C ASN A 357 -19.97 28.29 19.61
N SER A 358 -20.29 28.60 18.36
CA SER A 358 -19.35 29.21 17.41
C SER A 358 -19.62 30.72 17.19
N LEU A 359 -20.74 31.23 17.68
CA LEU A 359 -21.12 32.62 17.56
C LEU A 359 -21.57 33.16 18.93
N VAL A 360 -21.09 34.32 19.33
CA VAL A 360 -21.53 35.00 20.55
C VAL A 360 -22.51 36.08 20.17
N LEU A 361 -23.78 35.93 20.57
CA LEU A 361 -24.81 36.94 20.39
C LEU A 361 -25.37 37.36 21.79
N GLY A 362 -25.29 38.63 22.12
CA GLY A 362 -25.76 39.13 23.41
C GLY A 362 -25.05 38.50 24.62
N GLY A 363 -23.77 38.09 24.48
CA GLY A 363 -23.01 37.42 25.54
C GLY A 363 -23.30 35.93 25.70
N VAL A 364 -24.14 35.32 24.84
CA VAL A 364 -24.49 33.90 24.88
C VAL A 364 -23.92 33.20 23.66
N ASN A 365 -23.31 32.05 23.90
CA ASN A 365 -22.84 31.19 22.82
C ASN A 365 -24.03 30.56 22.07
N GLN A 366 -24.06 30.75 20.77
CA GLN A 366 -25.09 30.24 19.86
C GLN A 366 -24.48 29.25 18.84
N GLY A 367 -25.30 28.32 18.42
CA GLY A 367 -24.96 27.47 17.26
C GLY A 367 -25.07 28.26 15.96
N MET A 368 -24.22 27.93 15.00
CA MET A 368 -24.18 28.52 13.67
C MET A 368 -24.22 27.45 12.58
N VAL A 369 -24.97 27.75 11.50
CA VAL A 369 -24.93 26.95 10.28
C VAL A 369 -24.20 27.76 9.21
N TYR A 370 -23.16 27.21 8.64
CA TYR A 370 -22.42 27.87 7.55
C TYR A 370 -22.05 26.87 6.44
N ALA A 371 -21.88 27.39 5.23
CA ALA A 371 -21.39 26.59 4.11
C ALA A 371 -19.93 26.18 4.37
N SER A 372 -19.69 24.89 4.53
CA SER A 372 -18.33 24.34 4.78
C SER A 372 -17.61 23.99 3.48
N THR A 373 -18.34 23.70 2.41
CA THR A 373 -17.78 23.36 1.10
C THR A 373 -18.72 23.85 0.02
N ILE A 374 -18.19 24.54 -0.98
CA ILE A 374 -18.93 24.90 -2.19
C ILE A 374 -18.65 23.80 -3.23
N GLY A 375 -19.71 23.14 -3.66
CA GLY A 375 -19.64 22.05 -4.63
C GLY A 375 -19.33 22.49 -6.03
N ASN A 376 -18.50 21.72 -6.75
CA ASN A 376 -18.20 21.99 -8.16
C ASN A 376 -19.05 21.10 -9.08
N PRO A 377 -20.08 21.65 -9.74
CA PRO A 377 -20.94 20.87 -10.64
C PRO A 377 -20.25 20.44 -11.94
N ASN A 378 -19.08 20.99 -12.25
CA ASN A 378 -18.34 20.73 -13.49
C ASN A 378 -17.30 19.61 -13.38
N LEU A 379 -17.24 18.93 -12.23
CA LEU A 379 -16.31 17.80 -12.05
C LEU A 379 -16.58 16.70 -13.08
N THR A 380 -15.50 16.14 -13.62
CA THR A 380 -15.51 15.09 -14.65
C THR A 380 -14.54 13.96 -14.32
N TRP A 381 -14.55 12.92 -15.11
CA TRP A 381 -13.63 11.81 -15.06
C TRP A 381 -12.20 12.26 -15.32
N ALA A 382 -11.25 11.75 -14.54
CA ALA A 382 -9.86 11.78 -14.94
C ALA A 382 -9.65 10.77 -16.07
N LYS A 383 -9.00 11.18 -17.15
CA LYS A 383 -8.86 10.42 -18.39
C LYS A 383 -7.39 10.09 -18.65
N VAL A 384 -7.15 8.94 -19.29
CA VAL A 384 -5.83 8.49 -19.69
C VAL A 384 -5.89 8.08 -21.15
N ASP A 385 -5.13 8.76 -22.00
CA ASP A 385 -4.86 8.33 -23.35
C ASP A 385 -3.58 7.48 -23.33
N SER A 386 -3.67 6.24 -23.79
CA SER A 386 -2.57 5.26 -23.77
C SER A 386 -2.22 4.86 -25.18
N TYR A 387 -0.93 4.79 -25.47
CA TYR A 387 -0.35 4.32 -26.72
C TYR A 387 0.71 3.28 -26.40
N ASP A 388 0.73 2.21 -27.17
CA ASP A 388 1.65 1.09 -26.98
C ASP A 388 2.04 0.50 -28.34
N VAL A 389 3.34 0.18 -28.48
CA VAL A 389 3.88 -0.53 -29.65
C VAL A 389 4.79 -1.63 -29.12
N GLY A 390 4.58 -2.85 -29.64
CA GLY A 390 5.31 -4.00 -29.17
C GLY A 390 5.66 -5.02 -30.26
N VAL A 391 6.60 -5.90 -29.91
CA VAL A 391 7.02 -7.02 -30.73
C VAL A 391 7.06 -8.30 -29.89
N ASP A 392 6.48 -9.38 -30.42
CA ASP A 392 6.58 -10.73 -29.90
C ASP A 392 7.46 -11.54 -30.88
N PHE A 393 8.52 -12.12 -30.35
CA PHE A 393 9.46 -12.93 -31.11
C PHE A 393 9.69 -14.27 -30.40
N ASN A 394 9.64 -15.37 -31.17
CA ASN A 394 9.96 -16.70 -30.67
C ASN A 394 10.75 -17.46 -31.74
N ALA A 395 11.85 -18.08 -31.34
CA ALA A 395 12.76 -18.74 -32.25
C ALA A 395 13.26 -20.09 -31.72
N TRP A 396 13.76 -20.93 -32.67
CA TRP A 396 14.37 -22.24 -32.41
C TRP A 396 13.47 -23.13 -31.53
N ASN A 397 12.19 -23.24 -31.93
CA ASN A 397 11.18 -24.06 -31.22
C ASN A 397 11.02 -23.69 -29.73
N GLY A 398 11.04 -22.41 -29.41
CA GLY A 398 10.86 -21.92 -28.04
C GLY A 398 12.16 -21.83 -27.21
N LEU A 399 13.32 -22.06 -27.85
CA LEU A 399 14.61 -21.89 -27.19
C LEU A 399 14.80 -20.42 -26.73
N LEU A 400 14.36 -19.45 -27.55
CA LEU A 400 14.43 -18.04 -27.24
C LEU A 400 13.10 -17.36 -27.55
N GLY A 401 12.50 -16.76 -26.53
CA GLY A 401 11.36 -15.85 -26.65
C GLY A 401 11.74 -14.42 -26.23
N ILE A 402 11.25 -13.42 -26.93
CA ILE A 402 11.44 -12.00 -26.62
C ILE A 402 10.09 -11.31 -26.77
N GLU A 403 9.69 -10.55 -25.75
CA GLU A 403 8.58 -9.62 -25.80
C GLU A 403 9.13 -8.24 -25.44
N PHE A 404 8.84 -7.25 -26.25
CA PHE A 404 9.28 -5.88 -26.03
C PHE A 404 8.16 -4.90 -26.36
N ASP A 405 7.83 -4.03 -25.41
CA ASP A 405 6.79 -3.02 -25.52
C ASP A 405 7.34 -1.64 -25.14
N VAL A 406 6.94 -0.63 -25.87
CA VAL A 406 7.17 0.78 -25.54
C VAL A 406 5.83 1.47 -25.40
N PHE A 407 5.62 2.13 -24.27
CA PHE A 407 4.35 2.77 -23.99
C PHE A 407 4.49 4.26 -23.63
N TYR A 408 3.44 4.99 -23.95
CA TYR A 408 3.20 6.36 -23.52
C TYR A 408 1.77 6.53 -23.04
N LYS A 409 1.57 7.11 -21.83
CA LYS A 409 0.26 7.39 -21.27
C LYS A 409 0.19 8.85 -20.86
N TYR A 410 -0.83 9.55 -21.34
CA TYR A 410 -1.13 10.92 -20.99
C TYR A 410 -2.39 10.97 -20.14
N GLU A 411 -2.24 11.35 -18.88
CA GLU A 411 -3.33 11.46 -17.90
C GLU A 411 -3.66 12.94 -17.69
N TYR A 412 -4.93 13.28 -17.81
CA TYR A 412 -5.44 14.66 -17.73
C TYR A 412 -6.80 14.69 -17.04
N ASP A 413 -7.30 15.90 -16.76
CA ASP A 413 -8.50 16.11 -15.95
C ASP A 413 -8.41 15.43 -14.57
N ILE A 414 -7.19 15.33 -14.00
CA ILE A 414 -6.97 14.73 -12.69
C ILE A 414 -7.51 15.68 -11.63
N LEU A 415 -8.24 15.14 -10.66
CA LEU A 415 -8.77 15.90 -9.54
C LEU A 415 -7.63 16.60 -8.78
N SER A 416 -7.82 17.87 -8.50
CA SER A 416 -6.89 18.72 -7.76
C SER A 416 -7.64 19.61 -6.76
N SER A 417 -6.97 19.98 -5.67
CA SER A 417 -7.41 21.10 -4.85
C SER A 417 -7.10 22.39 -5.60
N VAL A 418 -8.09 23.24 -5.76
CA VAL A 418 -7.96 24.53 -6.47
C VAL A 418 -8.12 25.74 -5.54
N THR A 419 -8.12 25.53 -4.23
CA THR A 419 -8.30 26.59 -3.23
C THR A 419 -7.23 27.68 -3.32
N GLY A 420 -5.99 27.31 -3.63
CA GLY A 420 -4.88 28.25 -3.82
C GLY A 420 -4.96 29.10 -5.10
N SER A 421 -5.85 28.75 -6.03
CA SER A 421 -6.02 29.46 -7.33
C SER A 421 -6.93 30.68 -7.21
N TYR A 422 -7.60 30.89 -6.09
CA TYR A 422 -8.56 31.98 -5.90
C TYR A 422 -8.02 33.07 -5.00
N SER A 423 -8.33 34.31 -5.33
CA SER A 423 -7.99 35.46 -4.49
C SER A 423 -8.73 35.38 -3.16
N PRO A 424 -8.07 35.70 -2.01
CA PRO A 424 -8.72 35.84 -0.72
C PRO A 424 -9.92 36.79 -0.69
N SER A 425 -9.96 37.78 -1.60
CA SER A 425 -11.07 38.73 -1.72
C SER A 425 -12.41 38.09 -2.10
N ARG A 426 -12.42 36.82 -2.55
CA ARG A 426 -13.68 36.09 -2.78
C ARG A 426 -14.37 35.59 -1.50
N GLY A 427 -13.76 35.81 -0.33
CA GLY A 427 -14.39 35.49 0.96
C GLY A 427 -14.65 34.00 1.18
N GLY A 428 -13.89 33.10 0.55
CA GLY A 428 -14.09 31.66 0.67
C GLY A 428 -15.16 31.04 -0.26
N TYR A 429 -15.85 31.87 -1.05
CA TYR A 429 -16.85 31.39 -2.03
C TYR A 429 -16.17 30.93 -3.33
N TYR A 430 -15.60 29.73 -3.30
CA TYR A 430 -14.96 29.09 -4.46
C TYR A 430 -15.00 27.56 -4.32
N TYR A 431 -14.85 26.89 -5.44
CA TYR A 431 -14.79 25.44 -5.46
C TYR A 431 -13.51 24.95 -4.76
N SER A 432 -13.65 23.91 -3.95
CA SER A 432 -12.48 23.28 -3.31
C SER A 432 -11.71 22.38 -4.26
N TYR A 433 -12.38 21.84 -5.27
CA TYR A 433 -11.83 20.85 -6.20
C TYR A 433 -12.12 21.19 -7.64
N GLY A 434 -11.17 20.90 -8.52
CA GLY A 434 -11.26 20.99 -9.98
C GLY A 434 -10.53 19.84 -10.67
N ASN A 435 -10.71 19.70 -11.98
CA ASN A 435 -10.01 18.69 -12.79
C ASN A 435 -8.91 19.38 -13.62
N GLU A 436 -7.79 19.75 -12.97
CA GLU A 436 -6.77 20.59 -13.60
C GLU A 436 -5.43 19.89 -13.80
N ASN A 437 -5.06 18.93 -12.94
CA ASN A 437 -3.75 18.31 -12.98
C ASN A 437 -3.56 17.42 -14.22
N LYS A 438 -2.30 17.39 -14.73
CA LYS A 438 -1.90 16.58 -15.88
C LYS A 438 -0.55 15.93 -15.61
N ARG A 439 -0.39 14.68 -16.05
CA ARG A 439 0.88 13.95 -15.95
C ARG A 439 1.07 13.00 -17.11
N ASP A 440 2.30 12.62 -17.38
CA ASP A 440 2.63 11.58 -18.34
C ASP A 440 3.36 10.39 -17.67
N TYR A 441 3.21 9.25 -18.32
CA TYR A 441 3.94 8.01 -18.02
C TYR A 441 4.55 7.53 -19.32
N ARG A 442 5.83 7.23 -19.32
CA ARG A 442 6.54 6.69 -20.46
C ARG A 442 7.51 5.63 -20.00
N GLY A 443 7.64 4.61 -20.80
CA GLY A 443 8.50 3.51 -20.44
C GLY A 443 8.55 2.42 -21.47
N PHE A 444 9.19 1.34 -21.08
CA PHE A 444 9.24 0.10 -21.85
C PHE A 444 9.24 -1.10 -20.92
N ASP A 445 8.68 -2.19 -21.42
CA ASP A 445 8.69 -3.51 -20.80
C ASP A 445 9.44 -4.47 -21.72
N PHE A 446 10.25 -5.33 -21.12
CA PHE A 446 11.08 -6.26 -21.84
C PHE A 446 11.10 -7.62 -21.13
N THR A 447 10.78 -8.68 -21.86
CA THR A 447 10.84 -10.06 -21.39
C THR A 447 11.74 -10.89 -22.29
N ILE A 448 12.69 -11.63 -21.71
CA ILE A 448 13.43 -12.69 -22.40
C ILE A 448 13.10 -14.00 -21.72
N THR A 449 12.74 -14.99 -22.52
CA THR A 449 12.50 -16.37 -22.08
C THR A 449 13.45 -17.31 -22.81
N HIS A 450 14.12 -18.17 -22.04
CA HIS A 450 14.95 -19.25 -22.57
C HIS A 450 14.49 -20.57 -21.99
N ASN A 451 14.20 -21.57 -22.85
CA ASN A 451 13.82 -22.91 -22.43
C ASN A 451 14.61 -23.93 -23.25
N ASN A 452 15.22 -24.91 -22.60
CA ASN A 452 16.02 -25.90 -23.30
C ASN A 452 16.00 -27.26 -22.58
N TYR A 453 16.39 -28.28 -23.30
CA TYR A 453 16.53 -29.68 -22.85
C TYR A 453 17.92 -30.20 -23.15
N ILE A 454 18.56 -30.81 -22.16
CA ILE A 454 19.82 -31.54 -22.32
C ILE A 454 19.62 -32.94 -21.72
N GLY A 455 19.32 -33.91 -22.57
CA GLY A 455 18.92 -35.24 -22.11
C GLY A 455 17.66 -35.19 -21.24
N ASP A 456 17.74 -35.70 -20.01
CA ASP A 456 16.63 -35.67 -19.03
C ASP A 456 16.48 -34.33 -18.29
N LEU A 457 17.40 -33.38 -18.49
CA LEU A 457 17.37 -32.06 -17.84
C LEU A 457 16.56 -31.07 -18.67
N ASN A 458 15.45 -30.60 -18.13
CA ASN A 458 14.71 -29.45 -18.65
C ASN A 458 15.06 -28.25 -17.79
N TYR A 459 15.50 -27.14 -18.39
CA TYR A 459 15.83 -25.94 -17.68
C TYR A 459 15.41 -24.71 -18.45
N GLY A 460 15.20 -23.60 -17.72
CA GLY A 460 14.87 -22.33 -18.34
C GLY A 460 15.15 -21.14 -17.44
N ALA A 461 15.14 -20.00 -18.10
CA ALA A 461 15.30 -18.70 -17.49
C ALA A 461 14.27 -17.72 -18.10
N LYS A 462 13.64 -16.91 -17.25
CA LYS A 462 12.78 -15.80 -17.67
C LYS A 462 13.25 -14.53 -16.99
N LEU A 463 13.78 -13.60 -17.77
CA LEU A 463 14.13 -12.25 -17.34
C LEU A 463 13.00 -11.30 -17.71
N MET A 464 12.49 -10.56 -16.78
CA MET A 464 11.53 -9.46 -16.98
C MET A 464 12.16 -8.16 -16.49
N PHE A 465 12.00 -7.11 -17.26
CA PHE A 465 12.52 -5.78 -16.96
C PHE A 465 11.49 -4.74 -17.37
N SER A 466 11.21 -3.80 -16.49
CA SER A 466 10.29 -2.69 -16.71
C SER A 466 10.95 -1.39 -16.33
N TYR A 467 10.89 -0.40 -17.19
CA TYR A 467 11.25 0.97 -16.91
C TYR A 467 10.03 1.86 -17.09
N ALA A 468 9.71 2.66 -16.07
CA ALA A 468 8.61 3.63 -16.13
C ALA A 468 9.02 4.94 -15.46
N TYR A 469 8.87 6.03 -16.19
CA TYR A 469 9.08 7.39 -15.68
C TYR A 469 7.76 8.15 -15.71
N ARG A 470 7.40 8.78 -14.57
CA ARG A 470 6.17 9.53 -14.39
C ARG A 470 6.50 10.98 -14.08
N ARG A 471 5.83 11.92 -14.75
CA ARG A 471 6.12 13.33 -14.61
C ARG A 471 4.84 14.15 -14.56
N TRP A 472 4.78 15.12 -13.67
CA TRP A 472 3.78 16.18 -13.70
C TRP A 472 4.02 17.09 -14.92
N LEU A 473 3.06 17.16 -15.81
CA LEU A 473 3.05 18.13 -16.90
C LEU A 473 2.48 19.47 -16.47
N TYR A 474 1.50 19.40 -15.57
CA TYR A 474 0.91 20.55 -14.91
C TYR A 474 0.41 20.13 -13.52
N TYR A 475 0.70 20.94 -12.52
CA TYR A 475 0.24 20.75 -11.16
C TYR A 475 -0.39 22.03 -10.62
N ALA A 476 -1.71 22.01 -10.39
CA ALA A 476 -2.51 23.18 -9.99
C ALA A 476 -2.12 23.76 -8.60
N GLY A 477 -1.43 22.96 -7.78
CA GLY A 477 -0.95 23.41 -6.48
C GLY A 477 0.33 24.22 -6.51
N ASP A 478 0.97 24.39 -7.67
CA ASP A 478 2.18 25.20 -7.81
C ASP A 478 1.86 26.68 -7.67
N SER A 479 2.54 27.37 -6.77
CA SER A 479 2.42 28.83 -6.68
C SER A 479 3.05 29.47 -7.93
N PRO A 480 2.34 30.41 -8.60
CA PRO A 480 2.88 31.10 -9.77
C PRO A 480 4.22 31.80 -9.49
N ASN A 481 4.38 32.34 -8.29
CA ASN A 481 5.54 33.10 -7.87
C ASN A 481 6.66 32.25 -7.25
N ALA A 482 6.46 30.94 -7.07
CA ALA A 482 7.49 30.09 -6.55
C ALA A 482 8.60 29.85 -7.59
N PRO A 483 9.86 29.75 -7.17
CA PRO A 483 10.95 29.39 -8.07
C PRO A 483 10.76 27.96 -8.61
N GLU A 484 11.32 27.68 -9.79
CA GLU A 484 11.14 26.42 -10.51
C GLU A 484 11.51 25.17 -9.69
N TYR A 485 12.44 25.27 -8.76
CA TYR A 485 12.83 24.15 -7.92
C TYR A 485 11.80 23.80 -6.83
N GLN A 486 10.85 24.71 -6.57
CA GLN A 486 9.74 24.48 -5.64
C GLN A 486 8.47 24.00 -6.33
N LYS A 487 8.40 24.04 -7.66
CA LYS A 487 7.25 23.59 -8.43
C LYS A 487 7.32 22.09 -8.71
N LEU A 488 6.17 21.43 -8.64
CA LEU A 488 6.01 20.03 -9.06
C LEU A 488 5.87 19.90 -10.59
N THR A 489 5.35 20.90 -11.26
CA THR A 489 5.28 20.93 -12.74
C THR A 489 6.67 20.68 -13.32
N GLY A 490 6.77 19.72 -14.23
CA GLY A 490 8.02 19.26 -14.82
C GLY A 490 8.81 18.22 -14.00
N LYS A 491 8.45 17.97 -12.74
CA LYS A 491 9.13 17.01 -11.86
C LYS A 491 8.48 15.64 -11.91
N GLU A 492 9.23 14.66 -11.43
CA GLU A 492 8.74 13.30 -11.28
C GLU A 492 7.63 13.23 -10.23
N VAL A 493 6.60 12.43 -10.50
CA VAL A 493 5.51 12.20 -9.54
C VAL A 493 6.06 11.50 -8.30
N GLY A 494 5.89 12.14 -7.14
CA GLY A 494 6.40 11.63 -5.87
C GLY A 494 7.83 12.06 -5.55
N SER A 495 8.41 13.04 -6.27
CA SER A 495 9.68 13.65 -5.92
C SER A 495 9.69 14.15 -4.47
N LEU A 496 10.80 13.96 -3.78
CA LEU A 496 10.95 14.33 -2.39
C LEU A 496 11.36 15.80 -2.24
N TYR A 497 10.72 16.47 -1.30
CA TYR A 497 10.93 17.89 -1.00
C TYR A 497 11.86 18.06 0.20
N GLY A 498 12.85 18.94 0.12
CA GLY A 498 13.81 19.15 1.19
C GLY A 498 14.93 20.12 0.80
N TYR A 499 15.90 20.26 1.71
CA TYR A 499 17.14 20.99 1.44
C TYR A 499 18.13 20.14 0.65
N ILE A 500 19.02 20.81 -0.07
CA ILE A 500 20.25 20.18 -0.59
C ILE A 500 21.31 20.30 0.50
N ALA A 501 21.86 19.17 0.94
CA ALA A 501 22.96 19.14 1.89
C ALA A 501 24.30 19.12 1.18
N ASP A 502 25.26 19.91 1.69
CA ASP A 502 26.65 20.00 1.26
C ASP A 502 27.60 19.49 2.35
N GLY A 503 27.30 18.30 2.89
CA GLY A 503 28.09 17.66 3.94
C GLY A 503 27.81 18.19 5.35
N LEU A 504 28.85 18.13 6.21
CA LEU A 504 28.79 18.56 7.61
C LEU A 504 29.80 19.70 7.83
N PHE A 505 29.45 20.70 8.62
CA PHE A 505 30.36 21.73 9.05
C PHE A 505 31.56 21.15 9.79
N GLN A 506 32.77 21.53 9.40
CA GLN A 506 34.00 21.00 9.98
C GLN A 506 34.62 21.91 11.05
N SER A 507 34.27 23.21 11.07
CA SER A 507 34.83 24.19 11.99
C SER A 507 33.92 25.40 12.22
N GLU A 508 34.13 26.09 13.33
CA GLU A 508 33.47 27.37 13.62
C GLU A 508 33.78 28.45 12.56
N SER A 509 34.96 28.40 11.98
CA SER A 509 35.36 29.33 10.90
C SER A 509 34.50 29.11 9.65
N GLU A 510 34.25 27.85 9.29
CA GLU A 510 33.40 27.50 8.15
C GLU A 510 31.98 28.01 8.37
N ILE A 511 31.40 27.80 9.58
CA ILE A 511 30.07 28.26 9.92
C ILE A 511 29.93 29.78 9.75
N ARG A 512 30.94 30.54 10.21
CA ARG A 512 30.93 32.01 10.10
C ARG A 512 30.99 32.54 8.67
N HIS A 513 31.48 31.76 7.73
CA HIS A 513 31.62 32.14 6.33
C HIS A 513 30.57 31.44 5.42
N SER A 514 29.61 30.75 5.99
CA SER A 514 28.57 30.04 5.25
C SER A 514 27.19 30.60 5.59
N ALA A 515 26.26 30.43 4.65
CA ALA A 515 24.84 30.66 4.94
C ALA A 515 24.34 29.63 5.98
N VAL A 516 23.62 30.10 6.97
CA VAL A 516 23.06 29.29 8.07
C VAL A 516 21.62 29.68 8.37
N MET A 517 20.91 28.84 9.09
CA MET A 517 19.58 29.16 9.62
C MET A 517 19.74 30.10 10.82
N SER A 518 19.19 31.29 10.74
CA SER A 518 19.33 32.34 11.79
C SER A 518 18.62 31.97 13.09
N ASP A 519 17.59 31.12 13.03
CA ASP A 519 16.76 30.68 14.16
C ASP A 519 17.24 29.35 14.79
N LYS A 520 18.34 28.78 14.31
CA LYS A 520 18.88 27.49 14.77
C LYS A 520 20.30 27.63 15.29
N ALA A 521 20.60 26.89 16.35
CA ALA A 521 21.99 26.72 16.76
C ALA A 521 22.72 25.80 15.79
N VAL A 522 23.83 26.26 15.24
CA VAL A 522 24.70 25.50 14.33
C VAL A 522 26.10 25.37 14.94
N VAL A 523 26.61 24.17 14.98
CA VAL A 523 27.94 23.86 15.51
C VAL A 523 28.70 22.90 14.55
N PRO A 524 30.01 22.76 14.66
CA PRO A 524 30.74 21.77 13.87
C PRO A 524 30.17 20.36 14.02
N GLY A 525 30.01 19.66 12.91
CA GLY A 525 29.37 18.37 12.82
C GLY A 525 27.84 18.42 12.50
N TYR A 526 27.26 19.61 12.37
CA TYR A 526 25.86 19.76 11.89
C TYR A 526 25.83 19.83 10.37
N ILE A 527 24.64 19.53 9.80
CA ILE A 527 24.44 19.52 8.35
C ILE A 527 24.58 20.94 7.78
N LYS A 528 25.40 21.06 6.74
CA LYS A 528 25.52 22.26 5.93
C LYS A 528 24.55 22.20 4.77
N TYR A 529 23.72 23.22 4.62
CA TYR A 529 22.75 23.32 3.52
C TYR A 529 23.21 24.32 2.47
N VAL A 530 22.77 24.08 1.23
CA VAL A 530 23.03 24.97 0.10
C VAL A 530 22.04 26.14 0.13
N ASP A 531 22.56 27.35 0.11
CA ASP A 531 21.81 28.59 -0.14
C ASP A 531 21.44 28.60 -1.65
N ARG A 532 20.18 28.40 -1.95
CA ARG A 532 19.72 28.23 -3.33
C ARG A 532 19.40 29.54 -4.03
N ASN A 533 19.03 30.56 -3.29
CA ASN A 533 18.71 31.88 -3.82
C ASN A 533 19.89 32.87 -3.73
N GLY A 534 20.95 32.53 -2.97
CA GLY A 534 22.17 33.32 -2.84
C GLY A 534 22.02 34.55 -1.93
N ASP A 535 21.08 34.55 -0.98
CA ASP A 535 20.83 35.69 -0.09
C ASP A 535 21.67 35.66 1.20
N GLY A 536 22.50 34.64 1.40
CA GLY A 536 23.36 34.47 2.55
C GLY A 536 22.69 33.85 3.78
N GLN A 537 21.45 33.42 3.68
CA GLN A 537 20.69 32.77 4.74
C GLN A 537 20.07 31.45 4.24
N ILE A 538 19.81 30.53 5.16
CA ILE A 538 19.06 29.32 4.87
C ILE A 538 17.66 29.45 5.46
N THR A 539 16.63 29.43 4.61
CA THR A 539 15.24 29.57 5.05
C THR A 539 14.35 28.44 4.47
N TYR A 540 13.26 28.14 5.19
CA TYR A 540 12.27 27.17 4.71
C TYR A 540 11.59 27.64 3.41
N ALA A 541 11.31 28.92 3.33
CA ALA A 541 10.54 29.50 2.22
C ALA A 541 11.32 29.57 0.90
N GLN A 542 12.65 29.67 0.96
CA GLN A 542 13.46 30.00 -0.21
C GLN A 542 14.42 28.88 -0.63
N ASP A 543 14.94 28.06 0.30
CA ASP A 543 16.00 27.10 -0.01
C ASP A 543 15.54 25.66 -0.11
N MET A 544 14.33 25.34 0.35
CA MET A 544 13.74 24.03 0.14
C MET A 544 13.13 23.91 -1.26
N GLY A 545 13.16 22.70 -1.79
CA GLY A 545 12.54 22.38 -3.09
C GLY A 545 12.54 20.88 -3.36
N TYR A 546 12.14 20.48 -4.57
CA TYR A 546 12.19 19.08 -4.98
C TYR A 546 13.61 18.69 -5.34
N VAL A 547 14.23 17.81 -4.55
CA VAL A 547 15.68 17.54 -4.56
C VAL A 547 16.03 16.08 -4.81
N ALA A 548 15.09 15.16 -4.73
CA ALA A 548 15.35 13.75 -4.94
C ALA A 548 14.24 13.04 -5.72
N ALA A 549 14.61 11.91 -6.36
CA ALA A 549 13.68 11.05 -7.06
C ALA A 549 12.59 10.48 -6.14
N SER A 550 11.55 10.00 -6.74
CA SER A 550 10.42 9.37 -6.06
C SER A 550 10.82 8.17 -5.20
N ALA A 551 10.06 7.88 -4.16
CA ALA A 551 10.12 6.62 -3.44
C ALA A 551 9.64 5.42 -4.30
N TYR A 552 8.94 5.66 -5.40
CA TYR A 552 8.53 4.62 -6.35
C TYR A 552 9.67 4.31 -7.31
N PRO A 553 10.02 3.03 -7.53
CA PRO A 553 11.11 2.67 -8.43
C PRO A 553 10.79 3.01 -9.89
N ARG A 554 11.78 3.53 -10.61
CA ARG A 554 11.70 3.70 -12.07
C ARG A 554 11.95 2.40 -12.80
N VAL A 555 12.78 1.53 -12.24
CA VAL A 555 13.14 0.24 -12.81
C VAL A 555 12.69 -0.86 -11.87
N GLN A 556 12.03 -1.86 -12.42
CA GLN A 556 11.74 -3.14 -11.75
C GLN A 556 12.23 -4.26 -12.63
N TYR A 557 12.81 -5.28 -12.02
CA TYR A 557 13.29 -6.45 -12.73
C TYR A 557 13.08 -7.71 -11.93
N SER A 558 12.91 -8.83 -12.66
CA SER A 558 12.85 -10.14 -12.04
C SER A 558 13.49 -11.19 -12.93
N LEU A 559 14.09 -12.18 -12.30
CA LEU A 559 14.69 -13.33 -12.95
C LEU A 559 14.12 -14.59 -12.30
N ASN A 560 13.39 -15.37 -13.10
CA ASN A 560 12.97 -16.71 -12.73
C ASN A 560 13.91 -17.72 -13.38
N LEU A 561 14.47 -18.62 -12.58
CA LEU A 561 15.31 -19.73 -13.02
C LEU A 561 14.66 -21.02 -12.55
N TYR A 562 14.50 -21.97 -13.46
CA TYR A 562 13.97 -23.28 -13.10
C TYR A 562 14.71 -24.41 -13.80
N ALA A 563 14.73 -25.57 -13.15
CA ALA A 563 15.23 -26.80 -13.74
C ALA A 563 14.47 -27.99 -13.19
N ASN A 564 14.30 -29.00 -14.05
CA ASN A 564 13.70 -30.30 -13.72
C ASN A 564 14.60 -31.42 -14.22
N TRP A 565 14.94 -32.38 -13.35
CA TRP A 565 15.78 -33.49 -13.67
C TRP A 565 15.40 -34.75 -12.89
N LYS A 566 14.97 -35.80 -13.55
CA LYS A 566 14.65 -37.12 -12.97
C LYS A 566 13.75 -37.05 -11.71
N GLY A 567 12.76 -36.22 -11.75
CA GLY A 567 11.81 -36.02 -10.64
C GLY A 567 12.21 -34.93 -9.66
N PHE A 568 13.45 -34.45 -9.64
CA PHE A 568 13.86 -33.25 -8.92
C PHE A 568 13.47 -32.01 -9.69
N ASP A 569 12.99 -31.01 -8.99
CA ASP A 569 12.72 -29.68 -9.54
C ASP A 569 13.26 -28.59 -8.62
N ILE A 570 13.74 -27.52 -9.24
CA ILE A 570 14.15 -26.28 -8.60
C ILE A 570 13.46 -25.10 -9.31
N ASP A 571 12.95 -24.16 -8.54
CA ASP A 571 12.42 -22.89 -9.03
C ASP A 571 12.94 -21.76 -8.15
N MET A 572 13.50 -20.72 -8.76
CA MET A 572 14.05 -19.54 -8.08
C MET A 572 13.49 -18.28 -8.70
N LEU A 573 12.87 -17.46 -7.90
CA LEU A 573 12.44 -16.13 -8.31
C LEU A 573 13.27 -15.06 -7.60
N TRP A 574 14.04 -14.33 -8.38
CA TRP A 574 14.73 -13.11 -7.98
C TRP A 574 13.92 -11.90 -8.40
N GLN A 575 13.80 -10.91 -7.53
CA GLN A 575 13.12 -9.65 -7.80
C GLN A 575 13.96 -8.49 -7.29
N GLY A 576 14.01 -7.41 -8.07
CA GLY A 576 14.72 -6.21 -7.69
C GLY A 576 14.05 -4.96 -8.21
N ALA A 577 14.49 -3.83 -7.65
CA ALA A 577 14.06 -2.51 -8.08
C ALA A 577 15.21 -1.52 -7.90
N THR A 578 15.26 -0.50 -8.77
CA THR A 578 16.23 0.59 -8.69
C THR A 578 15.66 1.91 -9.18
N GLY A 579 16.39 3.00 -9.03
CA GLY A 579 15.93 4.34 -9.41
C GLY A 579 14.83 4.84 -8.46
N ARG A 580 14.96 4.56 -7.17
CA ARG A 580 14.06 5.04 -6.11
C ARG A 580 14.86 5.60 -4.93
N THR A 581 14.26 6.55 -4.24
CA THR A 581 14.83 7.16 -3.05
C THR A 581 14.10 6.71 -1.80
N VAL A 582 14.84 6.36 -0.76
CA VAL A 582 14.32 6.06 0.57
C VAL A 582 14.80 7.13 1.54
N SER A 583 13.89 7.73 2.28
CA SER A 583 14.23 8.59 3.41
C SER A 583 14.54 7.72 4.62
N LEU A 584 15.66 7.99 5.28
CA LEU A 584 15.95 7.38 6.59
C LEU A 584 14.91 7.87 7.59
N THR A 585 14.12 6.94 8.12
CA THR A 585 13.00 7.19 9.03
C THR A 585 13.12 6.31 10.26
N GLY A 586 12.18 6.44 11.19
CA GLY A 586 12.16 5.64 12.42
C GLY A 586 13.39 5.92 13.25
N GLU A 587 14.17 4.88 13.48
CA GLU A 587 15.33 4.93 14.38
C GLU A 587 16.50 5.77 13.82
N TYR A 588 16.50 6.06 12.54
CA TYR A 588 17.45 6.97 11.88
C TYR A 588 16.88 8.36 11.61
N SER A 589 15.58 8.58 11.88
CA SER A 589 14.95 9.87 11.64
C SER A 589 15.42 10.91 12.64
N TYR A 590 15.73 12.07 12.14
CA TYR A 590 16.06 13.24 12.94
C TYR A 590 14.84 14.16 13.15
N ALA A 591 13.78 13.98 12.39
CA ALA A 591 12.61 14.84 12.40
C ALA A 591 11.81 14.68 13.69
N ALA A 592 11.80 15.69 14.50
CA ALA A 592 10.87 15.84 15.61
C ALA A 592 9.50 16.27 15.07
N THR A 593 8.66 15.34 14.66
CA THR A 593 7.30 15.63 14.27
C THR A 593 6.34 14.89 15.20
N GLY A 594 5.64 15.61 16.04
CA GLY A 594 4.51 15.05 16.75
C GLY A 594 4.42 15.43 18.23
N SER A 595 3.29 15.13 18.80
CA SER A 595 2.82 15.46 20.14
C SER A 595 3.52 14.73 21.29
N TYR A 596 4.47 13.89 20.98
CA TYR A 596 5.25 13.11 21.96
C TYR A 596 6.56 13.84 22.17
N GLY A 597 6.78 14.38 23.31
CA GLY A 597 7.89 15.22 23.74
C GLY A 597 9.21 15.12 22.98
N ILE A 598 9.92 16.19 22.98
CA ILE A 598 11.14 16.51 22.24
C ILE A 598 12.21 15.38 22.23
N MET A 599 12.22 14.53 23.24
CA MET A 599 13.24 13.50 23.44
C MET A 599 12.94 12.20 22.70
N ASP A 600 11.75 12.05 22.14
CA ASP A 600 11.28 10.77 21.64
C ASP A 600 11.66 10.50 20.21
N ASN A 601 12.08 11.50 19.48
CA ASN A 601 12.14 11.45 18.02
C ASN A 601 13.53 11.52 17.43
N THR A 602 14.61 11.60 18.24
CA THR A 602 15.95 11.71 17.69
C THR A 602 16.92 10.72 18.33
N PHE A 603 17.31 9.72 17.55
CA PHE A 603 18.33 8.76 17.96
C PHE A 603 19.69 9.40 18.19
N LEU A 604 20.02 10.48 17.49
CA LEU A 604 21.28 11.20 17.67
C LEU A 604 21.40 11.86 19.05
N THR A 605 20.30 12.13 19.74
CA THR A 605 20.31 12.72 21.08
C THR A 605 20.09 11.69 22.19
N LYS A 606 19.49 10.54 21.89
CA LYS A 606 19.13 9.52 22.89
C LYS A 606 20.29 8.97 23.69
N PRO A 607 21.51 8.80 23.17
CA PRO A 607 22.64 8.33 23.96
C PRO A 607 22.96 9.20 25.17
N PHE A 608 22.54 10.47 25.15
CA PHE A 608 22.83 11.46 26.19
C PHE A 608 21.67 11.69 27.15
N TYR A 609 20.53 11.04 26.91
CA TYR A 609 19.34 11.14 27.77
C TYR A 609 19.02 9.83 28.44
N HIS A 610 18.53 9.90 29.65
CA HIS A 610 17.94 8.76 30.31
C HIS A 610 16.79 8.20 29.47
N GLY A 611 16.90 6.98 29.08
CA GLY A 611 15.92 6.38 28.21
C GLY A 611 16.20 6.49 26.72
N GLY A 612 17.42 6.85 26.34
CA GLY A 612 17.85 6.80 24.94
C GLY A 612 18.41 5.45 24.55
N ASN A 613 18.04 4.97 23.38
CA ASN A 613 18.67 3.85 22.70
C ASN A 613 18.91 4.26 21.25
N SER A 614 20.09 3.99 20.70
CA SER A 614 20.47 4.36 19.36
C SER A 614 21.09 3.17 18.63
N PRO A 615 20.88 3.04 17.31
CA PRO A 615 21.60 2.04 16.54
C PRO A 615 23.10 2.22 16.68
N LEU A 616 23.82 1.14 16.96
CA LEU A 616 25.28 1.18 17.11
C LEU A 616 25.96 1.76 15.86
N TYR A 617 25.49 1.34 14.66
CA TYR A 617 26.01 1.86 13.40
C TYR A 617 25.92 3.39 13.30
N LEU A 618 24.84 4.01 13.79
CA LEU A 618 24.67 5.45 13.80
C LEU A 618 25.71 6.11 14.73
N LEU A 619 25.90 5.56 15.93
CA LEU A 619 26.86 6.11 16.89
C LEU A 619 28.29 6.02 16.42
N GLU A 620 28.72 4.85 15.93
CA GLU A 620 30.07 4.61 15.42
C GLU A 620 30.40 5.43 14.18
N ASN A 621 29.39 5.78 13.38
CA ASN A 621 29.55 6.54 12.15
C ASN A 621 29.07 8.00 12.27
N SER A 622 28.86 8.51 13.48
CA SER A 622 28.58 9.92 13.71
C SER A 622 29.83 10.78 13.66
N TRP A 623 29.65 12.03 13.24
CA TRP A 623 30.70 13.02 13.28
C TRP A 623 31.16 13.30 14.73
N THR A 624 32.46 13.27 14.97
CA THR A 624 33.12 13.73 16.20
C THR A 624 34.38 14.52 15.83
N PRO A 625 34.99 15.27 16.76
CA PRO A 625 36.28 15.90 16.49
C PRO A 625 37.36 14.93 16.00
N ASP A 626 37.29 13.66 16.44
CA ASP A 626 38.23 12.60 16.05
C ASP A 626 37.76 11.80 14.82
N ASN A 627 36.49 11.90 14.44
CA ASN A 627 35.90 11.27 13.25
C ASN A 627 35.18 12.31 12.39
N LYS A 628 35.91 13.18 11.72
CA LYS A 628 35.34 14.26 10.89
C LYS A 628 34.66 13.77 9.60
N SER A 629 34.91 12.53 9.22
CA SER A 629 34.29 11.88 8.04
C SER A 629 33.03 11.09 8.38
N GLY A 630 32.49 11.25 9.58
CA GLY A 630 31.26 10.54 10.01
C GLY A 630 30.11 10.69 9.02
N GLU A 631 29.40 9.59 8.78
CA GLU A 631 28.25 9.56 7.87
C GLU A 631 27.01 10.30 8.44
N PHE A 632 26.92 10.41 9.77
CA PHE A 632 25.83 11.05 10.47
C PHE A 632 26.27 12.34 11.18
N PRO A 633 25.34 13.28 11.43
CA PRO A 633 25.68 14.50 12.14
C PRO A 633 26.16 14.21 13.56
N ARG A 634 26.83 15.18 14.14
CA ARG A 634 27.26 15.16 15.55
C ARG A 634 26.08 14.86 16.46
N PRO A 635 26.14 13.85 17.34
CA PRO A 635 25.14 13.62 18.38
C PRO A 635 25.02 14.84 19.30
N SER A 636 23.79 15.22 19.62
CA SER A 636 23.50 16.40 20.43
C SER A 636 22.30 16.16 21.36
N ILE A 637 22.33 16.77 22.52
CA ILE A 637 21.20 16.82 23.44
C ILE A 637 20.13 17.85 23.02
N THR A 638 20.47 18.75 22.09
CA THR A 638 19.55 19.80 21.60
C THR A 638 18.85 19.32 20.36
N THR A 639 17.54 19.12 20.43
CA THR A 639 16.76 18.50 19.34
C THR A 639 15.90 19.48 18.58
N VAL A 640 15.16 20.33 19.27
CA VAL A 640 14.13 21.21 18.65
C VAL A 640 14.74 22.34 17.85
N SER A 641 15.91 22.80 18.26
CA SER A 641 16.59 23.93 17.64
C SER A 641 17.66 23.52 16.62
N SER A 642 17.81 22.21 16.39
CA SER A 642 18.87 21.75 15.48
C SER A 642 18.44 21.87 14.02
N ASN A 643 19.35 22.39 13.19
CA ASN A 643 19.15 22.41 11.75
C ASN A 643 19.22 21.01 11.12
N ASN A 644 19.67 19.97 11.85
CA ASN A 644 19.73 18.59 11.34
C ASN A 644 18.34 17.93 11.18
N ALA A 645 17.29 18.51 11.78
CA ALA A 645 15.94 17.91 11.83
C ALA A 645 15.11 18.10 10.55
N PHE A 646 15.66 18.67 9.50
CA PHE A 646 14.92 18.94 8.28
C PHE A 646 15.12 17.87 7.21
N SER A 647 14.05 17.62 6.44
CA SER A 647 14.13 16.81 5.23
C SER A 647 15.20 17.37 4.29
N SER A 648 16.11 16.53 3.87
CA SER A 648 17.22 16.94 3.01
C SER A 648 17.84 15.75 2.29
N THR A 649 18.64 16.04 1.27
CA THR A 649 19.43 15.01 0.57
C THR A 649 20.38 14.25 1.49
N PHE A 650 20.70 14.81 2.66
CA PHE A 650 21.51 14.14 3.69
C PHE A 650 20.84 12.86 4.21
N TRP A 651 19.51 12.86 4.36
CA TRP A 651 18.75 11.75 4.90
C TRP A 651 18.20 10.80 3.82
N TYR A 652 18.42 11.13 2.55
CA TYR A 652 17.94 10.32 1.44
C TYR A 652 18.99 9.29 1.03
N ARG A 653 18.58 8.08 0.79
CA ARG A 653 19.42 6.95 0.38
C ARG A 653 18.86 6.30 -0.87
N ASP A 654 19.73 5.65 -1.63
CA ASP A 654 19.34 4.77 -2.71
C ASP A 654 18.60 3.56 -2.15
N GLY A 655 17.36 3.36 -2.62
CA GLY A 655 16.50 2.25 -2.23
C GLY A 655 16.62 1.02 -3.13
N SER A 656 17.66 0.92 -3.93
CA SER A 656 17.87 -0.23 -4.84
C SER A 656 18.10 -1.53 -4.08
N TYR A 657 17.55 -2.61 -4.62
CA TYR A 657 17.74 -3.95 -4.04
C TYR A 657 17.57 -5.07 -5.07
N LEU A 658 18.12 -6.24 -4.72
CA LEU A 658 17.87 -7.54 -5.34
C LEU A 658 17.54 -8.55 -4.23
N ARG A 659 16.43 -9.29 -4.38
CA ARG A 659 15.93 -10.25 -3.38
C ARG A 659 15.62 -11.59 -4.00
N LEU A 660 16.07 -12.67 -3.36
CA LEU A 660 15.57 -14.01 -3.61
C LEU A 660 14.18 -14.16 -2.96
N LYS A 661 13.14 -13.88 -3.77
CA LYS A 661 11.74 -13.88 -3.33
C LYS A 661 11.25 -15.25 -2.98
N THR A 662 11.57 -16.22 -3.84
CA THR A 662 11.16 -17.63 -3.67
C THR A 662 12.28 -18.52 -4.14
N LEU A 663 12.57 -19.55 -3.35
CA LEU A 663 13.35 -20.72 -3.72
C LEU A 663 12.52 -21.94 -3.37
N GLN A 664 12.21 -22.76 -4.37
CA GLN A 664 11.51 -24.02 -4.18
C GLN A 664 12.36 -25.18 -4.69
N LEU A 665 12.47 -26.22 -3.89
CA LEU A 665 13.13 -27.46 -4.20
C LEU A 665 12.12 -28.58 -4.06
N GLY A 666 11.82 -29.32 -5.11
CA GLY A 666 10.82 -30.38 -5.12
C GLY A 666 11.37 -31.71 -5.58
N TYR A 667 10.69 -32.77 -5.15
CA TYR A 667 10.90 -34.11 -5.68
C TYR A 667 9.56 -34.80 -5.94
N THR A 668 9.35 -35.21 -7.18
CA THR A 668 8.18 -35.99 -7.59
C THR A 668 8.55 -37.46 -7.60
N ILE A 669 7.87 -38.23 -6.77
CA ILE A 669 8.11 -39.69 -6.66
C ILE A 669 7.75 -40.37 -7.99
N PRO A 670 8.55 -41.33 -8.45
CA PRO A 670 8.28 -42.05 -9.67
C PRO A 670 6.88 -42.67 -9.73
N THR A 671 6.21 -42.52 -10.88
CA THR A 671 4.79 -42.90 -11.07
C THR A 671 4.51 -44.37 -10.72
N LYS A 672 5.50 -45.27 -10.83
CA LYS A 672 5.34 -46.65 -10.41
C LYS A 672 5.07 -46.79 -8.92
N ILE A 673 5.74 -45.97 -8.09
CA ILE A 673 5.58 -45.99 -6.63
C ILE A 673 4.29 -45.27 -6.24
N SER A 674 4.01 -44.10 -6.83
CA SER A 674 2.79 -43.35 -6.53
C SER A 674 1.51 -44.11 -6.88
N LYS A 675 1.49 -44.84 -8.01
CA LYS A 675 0.37 -45.71 -8.40
C LYS A 675 0.18 -46.90 -7.46
N PHE A 676 1.26 -47.49 -6.93
CA PHE A 676 1.14 -48.51 -5.90
C PHE A 676 0.46 -48.01 -4.62
N MET A 677 0.61 -46.71 -4.30
CA MET A 677 -0.03 -46.03 -3.20
C MET A 677 -1.45 -45.52 -3.54
N GLY A 678 -2.00 -45.83 -4.71
CA GLY A 678 -3.32 -45.34 -5.16
C GLY A 678 -3.34 -43.90 -5.62
N MET A 679 -2.19 -43.30 -5.90
CA MET A 679 -2.04 -41.90 -6.31
C MET A 679 -1.49 -41.80 -7.74
N SER A 680 -2.00 -40.88 -8.53
CA SER A 680 -1.47 -40.60 -9.87
C SER A 680 -0.16 -39.80 -9.84
N SER A 681 0.02 -38.95 -8.82
CA SER A 681 1.26 -38.21 -8.58
C SER A 681 1.41 -37.86 -7.09
N PHE A 682 2.66 -37.94 -6.62
CA PHE A 682 3.04 -37.51 -5.25
C PHE A 682 4.32 -36.67 -5.32
N ARG A 683 4.25 -35.42 -4.91
CA ARG A 683 5.41 -34.52 -4.88
C ARG A 683 5.57 -33.90 -3.48
N VAL A 684 6.81 -33.93 -2.98
CA VAL A 684 7.23 -33.24 -1.75
C VAL A 684 8.10 -32.07 -2.15
N TYR A 685 7.95 -30.93 -1.47
CA TYR A 685 8.79 -29.77 -1.75
C TYR A 685 9.08 -28.96 -0.50
N LEU A 686 10.25 -28.34 -0.52
CA LEU A 686 10.67 -27.29 0.42
C LEU A 686 10.61 -25.94 -0.31
N GLN A 687 10.07 -24.95 0.34
CA GLN A 687 10.03 -23.59 -0.20
C GLN A 687 10.51 -22.59 0.84
N GLY A 688 11.34 -21.67 0.40
CA GLY A 688 11.75 -20.50 1.20
C GLY A 688 11.32 -19.21 0.52
N SER A 689 10.88 -18.24 1.31
CA SER A 689 10.52 -16.91 0.80
C SER A 689 11.33 -15.82 1.48
N ASN A 690 11.73 -14.78 0.73
CA ASN A 690 12.52 -13.63 1.18
C ASN A 690 13.86 -14.03 1.83
N LEU A 691 14.53 -15.05 1.28
CA LEU A 691 15.70 -15.68 1.91
C LEU A 691 16.93 -14.79 1.94
N LEU A 692 17.24 -14.11 0.83
CA LEU A 692 18.41 -13.26 0.66
C LEU A 692 17.97 -11.89 0.12
N THR A 693 18.57 -10.82 0.64
CA THR A 693 18.35 -9.46 0.16
C THR A 693 19.68 -8.73 0.08
N PHE A 694 19.98 -8.18 -1.09
CA PHE A 694 21.14 -7.34 -1.34
C PHE A 694 20.66 -5.91 -1.54
N SER A 695 21.07 -4.99 -0.67
CA SER A 695 20.72 -3.57 -0.72
C SER A 695 21.75 -2.74 0.06
N GLY A 696 21.96 -1.51 -0.35
CA GLY A 696 22.73 -0.53 0.43
C GLY A 696 22.07 -0.16 1.77
N LEU A 697 20.78 -0.49 1.95
CA LEU A 697 20.04 -0.26 3.19
C LEU A 697 20.30 -1.34 4.26
N ASN A 698 20.95 -2.45 3.91
CA ASN A 698 21.24 -3.53 4.87
C ASN A 698 22.10 -3.07 6.06
N LYS A 699 23.01 -2.13 5.84
CA LYS A 699 23.87 -1.55 6.91
C LYS A 699 23.06 -0.77 7.96
N TYR A 700 21.86 -0.31 7.61
CA TYR A 700 20.93 0.35 8.52
C TYR A 700 19.90 -0.63 9.11
N HIS A 701 19.93 -1.91 8.75
CA HIS A 701 18.90 -2.90 9.08
C HIS A 701 17.50 -2.50 8.60
N ILE A 702 17.42 -1.77 7.48
CA ILE A 702 16.16 -1.34 6.85
C ILE A 702 15.82 -2.26 5.69
N ASP A 703 14.59 -2.81 5.69
CA ASP A 703 14.09 -3.58 4.55
C ASP A 703 13.78 -2.65 3.36
N PRO A 704 14.38 -2.87 2.18
CA PRO A 704 14.20 -1.98 1.03
C PRO A 704 12.78 -1.99 0.45
N GLU A 705 12.00 -3.07 0.60
CA GLU A 705 10.60 -3.11 0.15
C GLU A 705 9.67 -2.43 1.14
N GLN A 706 10.04 -2.40 2.42
CA GLN A 706 9.24 -1.83 3.49
C GLN A 706 10.10 -0.92 4.39
N PRO A 707 10.64 0.18 3.85
CA PRO A 707 11.59 1.03 4.57
C PRO A 707 10.98 1.73 5.79
N GLY A 708 9.64 1.82 5.87
CA GLY A 708 8.93 2.37 7.02
C GLY A 708 8.80 1.42 8.20
N VAL A 709 9.33 0.19 8.14
CA VAL A 709 9.20 -0.80 9.23
C VAL A 709 9.72 -0.30 10.57
N ASN A 710 10.75 0.54 10.56
CA ASN A 710 11.31 1.14 11.78
C ASN A 710 10.37 2.16 12.45
N ASN A 711 9.27 2.52 11.81
CA ASN A 711 8.19 3.33 12.40
C ASN A 711 7.09 2.49 13.07
N GLY A 712 7.36 1.20 13.34
CA GLY A 712 6.47 0.31 14.07
C GLY A 712 5.67 -0.66 13.19
N TYR A 713 5.96 -0.77 11.89
CA TYR A 713 5.34 -1.79 11.05
C TYR A 713 5.82 -3.20 11.42
N TYR A 714 4.94 -4.17 11.23
CA TYR A 714 5.27 -5.57 11.46
C TYR A 714 6.40 -6.00 10.51
N PRO A 715 7.51 -6.60 11.01
CA PRO A 715 8.67 -6.93 10.18
C PRO A 715 8.33 -7.91 9.07
N GLN A 716 8.92 -7.73 7.90
CA GLN A 716 8.80 -8.69 6.81
C GLN A 716 9.53 -9.99 7.17
N GLN A 717 8.84 -11.11 7.04
CA GLN A 717 9.32 -12.41 7.48
C GLN A 717 10.06 -13.15 6.37
N LYS A 718 11.09 -13.91 6.76
CA LYS A 718 11.56 -15.07 6.01
C LYS A 718 10.66 -16.25 6.35
N VAL A 719 10.18 -16.94 5.34
CA VAL A 719 9.25 -18.06 5.52
C VAL A 719 9.85 -19.32 4.96
N TYR A 720 9.83 -20.39 5.72
CA TYR A 720 10.25 -21.74 5.30
C TYR A 720 9.04 -22.65 5.35
N GLN A 721 8.80 -23.38 4.26
CA GLN A 721 7.61 -24.21 4.10
C GLN A 721 8.00 -25.61 3.64
N LEU A 722 7.36 -26.61 4.22
CA LEU A 722 7.34 -27.98 3.71
C LEU A 722 5.95 -28.25 3.13
N GLY A 723 5.90 -28.71 1.91
CA GLY A 723 4.63 -28.98 1.24
C GLY A 723 4.58 -30.37 0.60
N VAL A 724 3.38 -30.89 0.52
CA VAL A 724 3.08 -32.16 -0.17
C VAL A 724 1.94 -31.90 -1.15
N LYS A 725 2.09 -32.35 -2.39
CA LYS A 725 1.06 -32.31 -3.42
C LYS A 725 0.73 -33.72 -3.85
N ILE A 726 -0.53 -34.11 -3.68
CA ILE A 726 -1.03 -35.44 -4.03
C ILE A 726 -2.11 -35.28 -5.10
N THR A 727 -2.06 -36.10 -6.13
CA THR A 727 -3.11 -36.22 -7.15
C THR A 727 -3.55 -37.68 -7.20
N PHE A 728 -4.83 -37.91 -7.10
CA PHE A 728 -5.47 -39.24 -7.13
C PHE A 728 -5.93 -39.59 -8.53
#